data_5ad73c40e34292133a443af435e791dc
#
_entry.id   5ad73c40e34292133a443af435e791dc
#
_cell.length_a   1.000
_cell.length_b   1.000
_cell.length_c   1.000
_cell.angle_alpha   90.00
_cell.angle_beta   90.00
_cell.angle_gamma   90.00
#
_symmetry.space_group_name_H-M   'P 1'
#
loop_
_entity.id
_entity.type
_entity.pdbx_description
1 polymer ?
#
loop_
_entity_poly.entity_id
_entity_poly.type
_entity_poly.pdbx_seq_one_letter_code
_entity_poly.pdbx_strand_id
1 'polypeptide(L)'
;MTDSLFELPTTPVPTSAAGPAGRLPLTDEMLKTWSSGDLFGLTQAAGMGWEPRDLLGAQFLILSTQGGMRGEDGRPIALGYHTGHWEVGLLVRAAAETLTQLGAVPFAAHCSDPCDGRTQGTDGMFDSLPYRNDAAVVLRRLIRSLPRRRGVLGVATCDKGLPAMLMALAGMPHLPAVIMPGGVTLPPTVGEDAGKVQTIGARYTQGEITLEQASLEGCRACGTPGGGCQFLGTAATAQVVAEALGLTVPHAALAPSGTAIWTDLARSSARALHAMDAAGMTTADVVTDDAMYNAMLVHAAVGGSTNLLLHLPAIAHAAGIRRPSVEDFRAINASVTRFVDVLPNGPVGHPTVRMFLAGGVPEVAWHLRELGLLRSQARTVTGLSWDEILDRWRASERRQALRQRLREADGVDPDDVIIPPAEATRRGLTSTVCFPAGNLCPEGSVIKATAIDPSVVDADGVYRKRGPARVFTSEREAIAAVKERQVQPGDVMVLIGRGPLGCGMEETYQITSALKYLPWGKEVALVTDARFSGVSTGACIGHVGPEALAGGPIAKVRDGDTIEIVVDRVRLVGHVELVATAAEGRLDAAAAAAVLAAREPHPRLAPDPKIPADTRLWAALQQVGGGTWGGCVYDVEAILKTLEAGRKALGAGSREPVAGSRELGVGSREPGAGSR
;
A
#
# COMPACT_ATOMS: atom_id res chain seq x y z
N MET A 1 22.57 -4.53 -40.05
CA MET A 1 21.28 -4.66 -39.29
C MET A 1 20.06 -4.30 -40.13
N THR A 2 20.16 -3.52 -41.19
CA THR A 2 19.00 -3.10 -42.02
C THR A 2 18.56 -4.15 -43.02
N ASP A 3 19.44 -5.00 -43.55
CA ASP A 3 19.08 -5.96 -44.59
C ASP A 3 18.25 -7.14 -44.07
N SER A 4 18.46 -7.58 -42.83
CA SER A 4 17.69 -8.67 -42.22
C SER A 4 16.24 -8.32 -41.85
N LEU A 5 15.88 -7.01 -41.82
CA LEU A 5 14.52 -6.58 -41.52
C LEU A 5 13.51 -6.90 -42.65
N PHE A 6 14.00 -7.12 -43.86
CA PHE A 6 13.18 -7.38 -45.04
C PHE A 6 13.31 -8.81 -45.58
N GLU A 7 14.09 -9.66 -44.89
CA GLU A 7 14.18 -11.06 -45.24
C GLU A 7 12.94 -11.81 -44.86
N LEU A 8 12.42 -12.63 -45.75
CA LEU A 8 11.30 -13.52 -45.46
C LEU A 8 11.72 -14.61 -44.48
N PRO A 9 10.89 -14.90 -43.44
CA PRO A 9 11.12 -16.06 -42.61
C PRO A 9 11.25 -17.33 -43.46
N THR A 10 12.13 -18.22 -43.12
CA THR A 10 12.32 -19.52 -43.80
C THR A 10 11.14 -20.46 -43.58
N THR A 11 10.31 -20.20 -42.56
CA THR A 11 9.09 -20.95 -42.27
C THR A 11 7.91 -20.41 -43.07
N PRO A 12 7.01 -21.27 -43.59
CA PRO A 12 5.80 -20.86 -44.29
C PRO A 12 4.93 -19.97 -43.38
N VAL A 13 4.40 -18.90 -43.92
CA VAL A 13 3.42 -18.05 -43.24
C VAL A 13 2.00 -18.54 -43.63
N PRO A 14 1.30 -19.27 -42.74
CA PRO A 14 -0.01 -19.76 -43.03
C PRO A 14 -1.04 -18.61 -43.02
N THR A 15 -2.05 -18.66 -43.89
CA THR A 15 -3.16 -17.73 -43.97
C THR A 15 -4.46 -18.28 -43.35
N SER A 16 -4.44 -19.53 -42.90
CA SER A 16 -5.57 -20.21 -42.26
C SER A 16 -5.08 -21.34 -41.37
N ALA A 17 -5.92 -21.74 -40.42
CA ALA A 17 -5.72 -22.90 -39.54
C ALA A 17 -7.05 -23.61 -39.31
N ALA A 18 -7.00 -24.90 -38.91
CA ALA A 18 -8.19 -25.72 -38.70
C ALA A 18 -9.12 -25.24 -37.59
N GLY A 19 -8.59 -24.47 -36.63
CA GLY A 19 -9.31 -24.06 -35.43
C GLY A 19 -9.54 -25.20 -34.43
N PRO A 20 -10.13 -24.90 -33.25
CA PRO A 20 -10.48 -25.92 -32.25
C PRO A 20 -11.53 -26.91 -32.77
N ALA A 21 -11.39 -28.18 -32.37
CA ALA A 21 -12.41 -29.21 -32.65
C ALA A 21 -13.61 -29.07 -31.68
N GLY A 22 -14.75 -29.60 -32.09
CA GLY A 22 -15.96 -29.63 -31.26
C GLY A 22 -17.02 -28.61 -31.66
N ARG A 23 -17.93 -28.33 -30.74
CA ARG A 23 -19.03 -27.37 -30.91
C ARG A 23 -19.20 -26.55 -29.65
N LEU A 24 -19.47 -25.25 -29.79
CA LEU A 24 -19.88 -24.42 -28.68
C LEU A 24 -21.18 -24.92 -28.05
N PRO A 25 -21.34 -24.86 -26.72
CA PRO A 25 -22.53 -25.32 -26.01
C PRO A 25 -23.67 -24.29 -26.10
N LEU A 26 -24.02 -23.87 -27.33
CA LEU A 26 -25.04 -22.85 -27.59
C LEU A 26 -26.44 -23.44 -27.53
N THR A 27 -27.36 -22.66 -26.95
CA THR A 27 -28.81 -22.96 -26.97
C THR A 27 -29.56 -21.91 -27.80
N ASP A 28 -30.78 -22.21 -28.18
CA ASP A 28 -31.67 -21.29 -28.92
C ASP A 28 -31.93 -20.01 -28.07
N GLU A 29 -32.09 -20.16 -26.74
CA GLU A 29 -32.26 -19.06 -25.83
C GLU A 29 -31.02 -18.16 -25.79
N MET A 30 -29.81 -18.72 -25.67
CA MET A 30 -28.55 -17.96 -25.67
C MET A 30 -28.41 -17.15 -26.96
N LEU A 31 -28.68 -17.73 -28.10
CA LEU A 31 -28.61 -17.05 -29.40
C LEU A 31 -29.60 -15.88 -29.52
N LYS A 32 -30.74 -15.96 -28.82
CA LYS A 32 -31.79 -14.93 -28.85
C LYS A 32 -31.59 -13.83 -27.78
N THR A 33 -30.98 -14.17 -26.64
CA THR A 33 -30.97 -13.28 -25.45
C THR A 33 -29.60 -12.79 -25.01
N TRP A 34 -28.54 -13.52 -25.34
CA TRP A 34 -27.20 -13.13 -24.94
C TRP A 34 -26.66 -12.03 -25.82
N SER A 35 -25.82 -11.18 -25.24
CA SER A 35 -25.08 -10.15 -25.98
C SER A 35 -24.09 -10.80 -26.97
N SER A 36 -23.80 -10.11 -28.07
CA SER A 36 -22.75 -10.56 -29.00
C SER A 36 -21.39 -10.77 -28.32
N GLY A 37 -21.09 -9.98 -27.32
CA GLY A 37 -19.87 -10.12 -26.52
C GLY A 37 -19.82 -11.40 -25.69
N ASP A 38 -20.96 -11.82 -25.10
CA ASP A 38 -21.05 -13.09 -24.36
C ASP A 38 -20.85 -14.28 -25.29
N LEU A 39 -21.50 -14.26 -26.46
CA LEU A 39 -21.37 -15.32 -27.48
C LEU A 39 -19.94 -15.38 -28.05
N PHE A 40 -19.37 -14.22 -28.38
CA PHE A 40 -18.00 -14.13 -28.89
C PHE A 40 -16.97 -14.56 -27.83
N GLY A 41 -17.23 -14.29 -26.55
CA GLY A 41 -16.40 -14.75 -25.44
C GLY A 41 -16.27 -16.29 -25.41
N LEU A 42 -17.32 -17.04 -25.72
CA LEU A 42 -17.24 -18.50 -25.84
C LEU A 42 -16.32 -18.92 -27.00
N THR A 43 -16.42 -18.24 -28.14
CA THR A 43 -15.53 -18.48 -29.29
C THR A 43 -14.07 -18.21 -28.92
N GLN A 44 -13.80 -17.10 -28.26
CA GLN A 44 -12.43 -16.76 -27.83
C GLN A 44 -11.88 -17.79 -26.84
N ALA A 45 -12.68 -18.21 -25.86
CA ALA A 45 -12.26 -19.20 -24.88
C ALA A 45 -11.95 -20.56 -25.52
N ALA A 46 -12.76 -21.02 -26.47
CA ALA A 46 -12.46 -22.20 -27.28
C ALA A 46 -11.17 -22.00 -28.09
N GLY A 47 -10.99 -20.82 -28.71
CA GLY A 47 -9.78 -20.48 -29.46
C GLY A 47 -8.52 -20.45 -28.61
N MET A 48 -8.63 -20.16 -27.31
CA MET A 48 -7.55 -20.27 -26.32
C MET A 48 -7.28 -21.71 -25.86
N GLY A 49 -8.03 -22.70 -26.37
CA GLY A 49 -7.83 -24.11 -26.05
C GLY A 49 -8.68 -24.66 -24.90
N TRP A 50 -9.67 -23.89 -24.39
CA TRP A 50 -10.57 -24.40 -23.38
C TRP A 50 -11.58 -25.37 -24.01
N GLU A 51 -11.85 -26.50 -23.31
CA GLU A 51 -12.79 -27.52 -23.82
C GLU A 51 -14.18 -26.92 -24.00
N PRO A 52 -14.80 -27.01 -25.21
CA PRO A 52 -16.10 -26.39 -25.49
C PRO A 52 -17.20 -26.78 -24.51
N ARG A 53 -17.24 -28.04 -24.05
CA ARG A 53 -18.24 -28.55 -23.10
C ARG A 53 -18.19 -27.88 -21.73
N ASP A 54 -17.04 -27.31 -21.33
CA ASP A 54 -16.82 -26.76 -20.01
C ASP A 54 -16.95 -25.22 -19.99
N LEU A 55 -17.23 -24.59 -21.16
CA LEU A 55 -17.28 -23.12 -21.31
C LEU A 55 -18.41 -22.43 -20.54
N LEU A 56 -19.45 -23.16 -20.14
CA LEU A 56 -20.56 -22.63 -19.35
C LEU A 56 -20.32 -22.66 -17.84
N GLY A 57 -19.18 -23.15 -17.41
CA GLY A 57 -18.76 -23.09 -15.99
C GLY A 57 -18.75 -21.67 -15.45
N ALA A 58 -18.83 -21.53 -14.12
CA ALA A 58 -18.74 -20.25 -13.44
C ALA A 58 -17.38 -19.57 -13.73
N GLN A 59 -17.40 -18.34 -14.22
CA GLN A 59 -16.20 -17.61 -14.59
C GLN A 59 -15.65 -16.84 -13.39
N PHE A 60 -14.39 -17.08 -13.03
CA PHE A 60 -13.68 -16.32 -12.00
C PHE A 60 -12.46 -15.62 -12.58
N LEU A 61 -12.26 -14.37 -12.18
CA LEU A 61 -11.10 -13.59 -12.58
C LEU A 61 -10.03 -13.64 -11.50
N ILE A 62 -8.80 -14.00 -11.88
CA ILE A 62 -7.61 -13.89 -11.03
C ILE A 62 -6.83 -12.68 -11.51
N LEU A 63 -6.78 -11.63 -10.68
CA LEU A 63 -5.96 -10.45 -10.91
C LEU A 63 -4.67 -10.55 -10.14
N SER A 64 -3.54 -10.16 -10.73
CA SER A 64 -2.28 -10.19 -10.00
C SER A 64 -1.34 -9.04 -10.33
N THR A 65 -0.37 -8.82 -9.42
CA THR A 65 0.75 -7.90 -9.64
C THR A 65 1.98 -8.61 -10.23
N GLN A 66 1.77 -9.72 -10.93
CA GLN A 66 2.84 -10.48 -11.58
C GLN A 66 3.64 -9.58 -12.53
N GLY A 67 4.96 -9.83 -12.59
CA GLY A 67 5.90 -9.16 -13.49
C GLY A 67 7.20 -9.94 -13.62
N GLY A 68 8.02 -9.59 -14.59
CA GLY A 68 9.22 -10.33 -14.92
C GLY A 68 8.94 -11.63 -15.69
N MET A 69 10.02 -12.33 -16.05
CA MET A 69 9.96 -13.55 -16.85
C MET A 69 11.11 -14.48 -16.49
N ARG A 70 10.83 -15.78 -16.41
CA ARG A 70 11.83 -16.85 -16.27
C ARG A 70 11.73 -17.83 -17.43
N GLY A 71 12.86 -18.42 -17.78
CA GLY A 71 12.92 -19.53 -18.71
C GLY A 71 12.43 -20.85 -18.11
N GLU A 72 12.39 -21.89 -18.93
CA GLU A 72 12.01 -23.24 -18.50
C GLU A 72 12.98 -23.82 -17.47
N ASP A 73 14.25 -23.38 -17.51
CA ASP A 73 15.28 -23.71 -16.52
C ASP A 73 15.16 -22.93 -15.20
N GLY A 74 14.15 -22.08 -15.05
CA GLY A 74 13.91 -21.24 -13.88
C GLY A 74 14.80 -20.01 -13.77
N ARG A 75 15.73 -19.77 -14.72
CA ARG A 75 16.58 -18.58 -14.72
C ARG A 75 15.81 -17.34 -15.18
N PRO A 76 16.10 -16.15 -14.62
CA PRO A 76 15.45 -14.94 -15.05
C PRO A 76 15.87 -14.57 -16.49
N ILE A 77 14.87 -14.35 -17.37
CA ILE A 77 15.03 -13.77 -18.71
C ILE A 77 14.85 -12.26 -18.64
N ALA A 78 13.82 -11.80 -17.89
CA ALA A 78 13.59 -10.40 -17.60
C ALA A 78 13.21 -10.23 -16.12
N LEU A 79 13.77 -9.20 -15.48
CA LEU A 79 13.50 -8.90 -14.08
C LEU A 79 12.17 -8.15 -13.92
N GLY A 80 11.42 -8.47 -12.87
CA GLY A 80 10.34 -7.60 -12.37
C GLY A 80 10.90 -6.44 -11.56
N TYR A 81 10.03 -5.53 -11.14
CA TYR A 81 10.42 -4.41 -10.28
C TYR A 81 10.80 -4.83 -8.85
N HIS A 82 10.36 -6.01 -8.42
CA HIS A 82 10.62 -6.57 -7.10
C HIS A 82 10.89 -8.08 -7.19
N THR A 83 11.55 -8.65 -6.17
CA THR A 83 11.91 -10.09 -6.13
C THR A 83 10.68 -11.01 -6.18
N GLY A 84 9.52 -10.55 -5.72
CA GLY A 84 8.29 -11.35 -5.63
C GLY A 84 7.38 -11.32 -6.86
N HIS A 85 7.67 -10.50 -7.86
CA HIS A 85 6.70 -10.28 -8.94
C HIS A 85 6.48 -11.47 -9.85
N TRP A 86 7.53 -12.24 -10.18
CA TRP A 86 7.34 -13.44 -10.98
C TRP A 86 6.68 -14.56 -10.17
N GLU A 87 7.09 -14.71 -8.92
CA GLU A 87 6.61 -15.79 -8.03
C GLU A 87 5.12 -15.67 -7.71
N VAL A 88 4.54 -14.46 -7.77
CA VAL A 88 3.08 -14.26 -7.72
C VAL A 88 2.35 -15.12 -8.74
N GLY A 89 2.94 -15.34 -9.92
CA GLY A 89 2.39 -16.23 -10.96
C GLY A 89 2.24 -17.69 -10.52
N LEU A 90 3.04 -18.16 -9.56
CA LEU A 90 2.89 -19.51 -8.99
C LEU A 90 1.60 -19.63 -8.16
N LEU A 91 1.24 -18.55 -7.44
CA LEU A 91 -0.04 -18.48 -6.70
C LEU A 91 -1.22 -18.41 -7.67
N VAL A 92 -1.10 -17.60 -8.73
CA VAL A 92 -2.11 -17.52 -9.80
C VAL A 92 -2.37 -18.90 -10.40
N ARG A 93 -1.29 -19.63 -10.71
CA ARG A 93 -1.38 -20.99 -11.25
C ARG A 93 -2.08 -21.94 -10.28
N ALA A 94 -1.67 -21.98 -9.01
CA ALA A 94 -2.26 -22.86 -8.01
C ALA A 94 -3.76 -22.57 -7.80
N ALA A 95 -4.14 -21.30 -7.83
CA ALA A 95 -5.54 -20.89 -7.73
C ALA A 95 -6.35 -21.28 -8.98
N ALA A 96 -5.80 -21.06 -10.19
CA ALA A 96 -6.44 -21.40 -11.45
C ALA A 96 -6.70 -22.91 -11.57
N GLU A 97 -5.68 -23.73 -11.28
CA GLU A 97 -5.79 -25.19 -11.24
C GLU A 97 -6.89 -25.65 -10.26
N THR A 98 -7.00 -24.99 -9.10
CA THR A 98 -8.03 -25.30 -8.10
C THR A 98 -9.43 -24.94 -8.60
N LEU A 99 -9.61 -23.76 -9.20
CA LEU A 99 -10.89 -23.35 -9.77
C LEU A 99 -11.33 -24.30 -10.91
N THR A 100 -10.39 -24.72 -11.76
CA THR A 100 -10.64 -25.71 -12.80
C THR A 100 -11.11 -27.05 -12.21
N GLN A 101 -10.47 -27.54 -11.15
CA GLN A 101 -10.88 -28.75 -10.44
C GLN A 101 -12.29 -28.65 -9.83
N LEU A 102 -12.74 -27.44 -9.51
CA LEU A 102 -14.09 -27.14 -9.04
C LEU A 102 -15.12 -26.97 -10.17
N GLY A 103 -14.74 -27.20 -11.43
CA GLY A 103 -15.61 -27.05 -12.60
C GLY A 103 -15.82 -25.59 -13.04
N ALA A 104 -15.02 -24.67 -12.56
CA ALA A 104 -15.07 -23.28 -12.95
C ALA A 104 -14.13 -22.96 -14.11
N VAL A 105 -14.33 -21.80 -14.75
CA VAL A 105 -13.48 -21.27 -15.82
C VAL A 105 -12.67 -20.10 -15.26
N PRO A 106 -11.39 -20.30 -14.89
CA PRO A 106 -10.52 -19.22 -14.43
C PRO A 106 -10.02 -18.36 -15.60
N PHE A 107 -10.02 -17.05 -15.40
CA PHE A 107 -9.35 -16.06 -16.24
C PHE A 107 -8.22 -15.41 -15.43
N ALA A 108 -7.10 -15.09 -16.05
CA ALA A 108 -6.00 -14.41 -15.40
C ALA A 108 -5.64 -13.12 -16.13
N ALA A 109 -5.44 -12.02 -15.37
CA ALA A 109 -4.96 -10.75 -15.89
C ALA A 109 -3.97 -10.12 -14.90
N HIS A 110 -3.04 -9.32 -15.41
CA HIS A 110 -1.92 -8.80 -14.64
C HIS A 110 -1.82 -7.28 -14.76
N CYS A 111 -1.46 -6.62 -13.64
CA CYS A 111 -1.06 -5.21 -13.59
C CYS A 111 0.11 -5.14 -12.61
N SER A 112 1.34 -5.19 -13.13
CA SER A 112 2.56 -5.16 -12.31
C SER A 112 2.70 -3.82 -11.59
N ASP A 113 3.35 -3.78 -10.44
CA ASP A 113 3.49 -2.59 -9.61
C ASP A 113 4.95 -2.18 -9.37
N PRO A 114 5.21 -0.87 -9.12
CA PRO A 114 6.53 -0.39 -8.72
C PRO A 114 6.88 -0.83 -7.30
N CYS A 115 8.16 -0.75 -6.97
CA CYS A 115 8.69 -1.01 -5.63
C CYS A 115 9.28 0.29 -5.06
N ASP A 116 8.72 0.77 -3.95
CA ASP A 116 9.21 1.99 -3.28
C ASP A 116 10.68 1.87 -2.87
N GLY A 117 11.13 0.70 -2.43
CA GLY A 117 12.55 0.47 -2.11
C GLY A 117 13.49 0.67 -3.30
N ARG A 118 13.03 0.41 -4.53
CA ARG A 118 13.80 0.63 -5.76
C ARG A 118 13.80 2.10 -6.19
N THR A 119 12.75 2.85 -5.89
CA THR A 119 12.60 4.24 -6.30
C THR A 119 13.02 5.25 -5.22
N GLN A 120 13.38 4.78 -4.01
CA GLN A 120 13.87 5.63 -2.91
C GLN A 120 14.98 6.59 -3.36
N GLY A 121 14.79 7.90 -3.10
CA GLY A 121 15.75 8.94 -3.44
C GLY A 121 15.89 9.22 -4.95
N THR A 122 14.97 8.72 -5.78
CA THR A 122 14.90 8.99 -7.21
C THR A 122 13.58 9.67 -7.58
N ASP A 123 13.53 10.30 -8.77
CA ASP A 123 12.32 10.94 -9.29
C ASP A 123 11.17 9.93 -9.51
N GLY A 124 11.45 8.62 -9.64
CA GLY A 124 10.43 7.56 -9.73
C GLY A 124 9.56 7.43 -8.47
N MET A 125 9.98 8.00 -7.33
CA MET A 125 9.17 8.03 -6.11
C MET A 125 7.94 8.94 -6.23
N PHE A 126 7.95 9.93 -7.13
CA PHE A 126 6.82 10.82 -7.35
C PHE A 126 5.57 10.08 -7.85
N ASP A 127 5.75 8.96 -8.54
CA ASP A 127 4.67 8.16 -9.09
C ASP A 127 4.17 7.06 -8.14
N SER A 128 4.82 6.86 -7.01
CA SER A 128 4.53 5.75 -6.11
C SER A 128 3.08 5.78 -5.58
N LEU A 129 2.62 6.89 -5.02
CA LEU A 129 1.25 7.00 -4.50
C LEU A 129 0.21 7.22 -5.60
N PRO A 130 0.46 8.03 -6.65
CA PRO A 130 -0.40 8.11 -7.83
C PRO A 130 -0.70 6.75 -8.45
N TYR A 131 0.32 5.92 -8.66
CA TYR A 131 0.16 4.56 -9.19
C TYR A 131 -0.92 3.76 -8.44
N ARG A 132 -0.99 3.85 -7.10
CA ARG A 132 -2.01 3.13 -6.31
C ARG A 132 -3.44 3.42 -6.80
N ASN A 133 -3.75 4.68 -7.05
CA ASN A 133 -5.09 5.08 -7.51
C ASN A 133 -5.35 4.62 -8.94
N ASP A 134 -4.38 4.82 -9.82
CA ASP A 134 -4.51 4.48 -11.23
C ASP A 134 -4.60 2.96 -11.44
N ALA A 135 -3.77 2.19 -10.74
CA ALA A 135 -3.85 0.73 -10.74
C ALA A 135 -5.22 0.24 -10.24
N ALA A 136 -5.77 0.83 -9.17
CA ALA A 136 -7.10 0.47 -8.69
C ALA A 136 -8.20 0.74 -9.74
N VAL A 137 -8.07 1.83 -10.52
CA VAL A 137 -8.97 2.11 -11.64
C VAL A 137 -8.79 1.09 -12.77
N VAL A 138 -7.55 0.79 -13.16
CA VAL A 138 -7.24 -0.21 -14.22
C VAL A 138 -7.78 -1.58 -13.82
N LEU A 139 -7.51 -2.04 -12.59
CA LEU A 139 -7.99 -3.33 -12.08
C LEU A 139 -9.53 -3.42 -12.11
N ARG A 140 -10.25 -2.36 -11.67
CA ARG A 140 -11.72 -2.33 -11.79
C ARG A 140 -12.22 -2.36 -13.23
N ARG A 141 -11.49 -1.76 -14.18
CA ARG A 141 -11.81 -1.84 -15.60
C ARG A 141 -11.66 -3.27 -16.14
N LEU A 142 -10.56 -3.96 -15.76
CA LEU A 142 -10.35 -5.37 -16.09
C LEU A 142 -11.48 -6.25 -15.53
N ILE A 143 -11.88 -6.03 -14.27
CA ILE A 143 -13.02 -6.75 -13.68
C ILE A 143 -14.29 -6.57 -14.52
N ARG A 144 -14.62 -5.32 -14.87
CA ARG A 144 -15.83 -5.04 -15.66
C ARG A 144 -15.76 -5.55 -17.10
N SER A 145 -14.56 -5.75 -17.65
CA SER A 145 -14.34 -6.25 -19.00
C SER A 145 -14.57 -7.76 -19.16
N LEU A 146 -14.80 -8.48 -18.06
CA LEU A 146 -15.25 -9.87 -18.08
C LEU A 146 -16.74 -9.91 -17.65
N PRO A 147 -17.71 -9.85 -18.59
CA PRO A 147 -19.12 -9.61 -18.27
C PRO A 147 -19.73 -10.68 -17.37
N ARG A 148 -19.38 -11.95 -17.58
CA ARG A 148 -19.95 -13.12 -16.89
C ARG A 148 -19.19 -13.55 -15.64
N ARG A 149 -18.26 -12.73 -15.14
CA ARG A 149 -17.51 -13.01 -13.90
C ARG A 149 -18.45 -13.23 -12.72
N ARG A 150 -18.17 -14.23 -11.92
CA ARG A 150 -18.88 -14.58 -10.69
C ARG A 150 -18.15 -14.04 -9.45
N GLY A 151 -16.83 -13.89 -9.51
CA GLY A 151 -16.02 -13.38 -8.43
C GLY A 151 -14.59 -13.08 -8.87
N VAL A 152 -13.80 -12.51 -7.96
CA VAL A 152 -12.43 -12.06 -8.24
C VAL A 152 -11.48 -12.50 -7.12
N LEU A 153 -10.37 -13.15 -7.50
CA LEU A 153 -9.22 -13.40 -6.63
C LEU A 153 -8.13 -12.38 -6.95
N GLY A 154 -7.76 -11.56 -5.97
CA GLY A 154 -6.62 -10.65 -6.09
C GLY A 154 -5.37 -11.28 -5.51
N VAL A 155 -4.30 -11.43 -6.30
CA VAL A 155 -3.00 -11.95 -5.86
C VAL A 155 -1.99 -10.83 -5.96
N ALA A 156 -1.57 -10.26 -4.83
CA ALA A 156 -0.75 -9.06 -4.84
C ALA A 156 0.26 -9.03 -3.69
N THR A 157 1.36 -8.35 -3.95
CA THR A 157 2.40 -8.03 -2.97
C THR A 157 2.81 -6.57 -3.13
N CYS A 158 3.85 -6.13 -2.41
CA CYS A 158 4.45 -4.80 -2.53
C CYS A 158 3.62 -3.61 -2.02
N ASP A 159 4.28 -2.44 -1.95
CA ASP A 159 3.83 -1.26 -1.20
C ASP A 159 2.58 -0.59 -1.77
N LYS A 160 2.37 -0.67 -3.08
CA LYS A 160 1.27 -0.01 -3.78
C LYS A 160 0.34 -0.98 -4.48
N GLY A 161 0.86 -2.11 -4.98
CA GLY A 161 0.07 -3.10 -5.70
C GLY A 161 -0.99 -3.76 -4.80
N LEU A 162 -0.64 -4.14 -3.58
CA LEU A 162 -1.61 -4.72 -2.64
C LEU A 162 -2.65 -3.70 -2.16
N PRO A 163 -2.32 -2.47 -1.73
CA PRO A 163 -3.32 -1.45 -1.47
C PRO A 163 -4.21 -1.11 -2.68
N ALA A 164 -3.65 -1.04 -3.89
CA ALA A 164 -4.44 -0.84 -5.10
C ALA A 164 -5.42 -1.99 -5.35
N MET A 165 -4.99 -3.23 -5.16
CA MET A 165 -5.84 -4.42 -5.26
C MET A 165 -6.97 -4.39 -4.22
N LEU A 166 -6.67 -4.05 -2.96
CA LEU A 166 -7.67 -3.88 -1.91
C LEU A 166 -8.70 -2.82 -2.29
N MET A 167 -8.26 -1.64 -2.78
CA MET A 167 -9.16 -0.59 -3.27
C MET A 167 -9.99 -1.04 -4.48
N ALA A 168 -9.40 -1.84 -5.38
CA ALA A 168 -10.10 -2.33 -6.56
C ALA A 168 -11.22 -3.29 -6.18
N LEU A 169 -10.94 -4.26 -5.30
CA LEU A 169 -11.91 -5.27 -4.89
C LEU A 169 -12.97 -4.69 -3.94
N ALA A 170 -12.57 -3.86 -2.97
CA ALA A 170 -13.52 -3.14 -2.11
C ALA A 170 -14.47 -2.25 -2.91
N GLY A 171 -14.00 -1.66 -4.02
CA GLY A 171 -14.83 -0.87 -4.94
C GLY A 171 -15.76 -1.69 -5.86
N MET A 172 -15.86 -3.00 -5.65
CA MET A 172 -16.79 -3.92 -6.33
C MET A 172 -17.66 -4.66 -5.29
N PRO A 173 -18.40 -3.94 -4.43
CA PRO A 173 -19.02 -4.49 -3.22
C PRO A 173 -20.02 -5.62 -3.48
N HIS A 174 -20.61 -5.66 -4.68
CA HIS A 174 -21.62 -6.64 -5.10
C HIS A 174 -21.03 -7.97 -5.63
N LEU A 175 -19.71 -8.10 -5.72
CA LEU A 175 -19.05 -9.32 -6.17
C LEU A 175 -18.37 -10.04 -5.00
N PRO A 176 -18.31 -11.37 -5.00
CA PRO A 176 -17.37 -12.12 -4.18
C PRO A 176 -15.93 -11.71 -4.51
N ALA A 177 -15.13 -11.39 -3.50
CA ALA A 177 -13.73 -11.13 -3.69
C ALA A 177 -12.88 -11.69 -2.54
N VAL A 178 -11.71 -12.22 -2.89
CA VAL A 178 -10.73 -12.75 -1.94
C VAL A 178 -9.36 -12.18 -2.30
N ILE A 179 -8.54 -11.86 -1.31
CA ILE A 179 -7.12 -11.52 -1.46
C ILE A 179 -6.27 -12.73 -1.11
N MET A 180 -5.31 -13.07 -1.95
CA MET A 180 -4.19 -13.93 -1.65
C MET A 180 -2.93 -13.07 -1.57
N PRO A 181 -2.39 -12.79 -0.36
CA PRO A 181 -1.17 -12.03 -0.21
C PRO A 181 0.04 -12.77 -0.82
N GLY A 182 0.96 -12.01 -1.42
CA GLY A 182 2.17 -12.59 -2.03
C GLY A 182 3.17 -13.18 -1.03
N GLY A 183 2.94 -13.05 0.27
CA GLY A 183 3.81 -13.57 1.32
C GLY A 183 5.08 -12.73 1.52
N VAL A 184 6.09 -13.30 2.15
CA VAL A 184 7.34 -12.62 2.47
C VAL A 184 8.56 -13.41 2.01
N THR A 185 9.62 -12.71 1.61
CA THR A 185 10.93 -13.31 1.36
C THR A 185 11.61 -13.63 2.70
N LEU A 186 12.43 -14.69 2.73
CA LEU A 186 13.17 -15.06 3.93
C LEU A 186 14.41 -14.18 4.11
N PRO A 187 14.81 -13.87 5.35
CA PRO A 187 16.12 -13.29 5.61
C PRO A 187 17.23 -14.26 5.21
N PRO A 188 18.45 -13.78 4.92
CA PRO A 188 19.56 -14.65 4.66
C PRO A 188 19.95 -15.42 5.93
N THR A 189 20.49 -16.62 5.77
CA THR A 189 21.02 -17.42 6.91
C THR A 189 22.27 -16.79 7.52
N VAL A 190 23.02 -16.04 6.73
CA VAL A 190 24.21 -15.28 7.14
C VAL A 190 24.16 -13.93 6.45
N GLY A 191 24.24 -12.86 7.22
CA GLY A 191 24.20 -11.49 6.72
C GLY A 191 23.03 -10.69 7.27
N GLU A 192 22.76 -9.55 6.65
CA GLU A 192 21.79 -8.59 7.09
C GLU A 192 20.51 -8.64 6.24
N ASP A 193 19.39 -8.27 6.84
CA ASP A 193 18.10 -8.17 6.14
C ASP A 193 18.05 -6.98 5.16
N ALA A 194 17.05 -6.99 4.27
CA ALA A 194 16.88 -5.96 3.26
C ALA A 194 16.62 -4.55 3.83
N GLY A 195 16.12 -4.42 5.06
CA GLY A 195 15.94 -3.13 5.73
C GLY A 195 17.28 -2.49 6.11
N LYS A 196 18.21 -3.30 6.62
CA LYS A 196 19.59 -2.83 6.91
C LYS A 196 20.36 -2.50 5.64
N VAL A 197 20.19 -3.30 4.59
CA VAL A 197 20.84 -3.06 3.29
C VAL A 197 20.46 -1.70 2.70
N GLN A 198 19.27 -1.19 2.94
CA GLN A 198 18.90 0.17 2.52
C GLN A 198 19.81 1.26 3.13
N THR A 199 20.54 0.97 4.20
CA THR A 199 21.43 1.90 4.89
C THR A 199 22.92 1.77 4.49
N ILE A 200 23.27 0.84 3.61
CA ILE A 200 24.68 0.52 3.29
C ILE A 200 25.48 1.74 2.82
N GLY A 201 24.86 2.61 2.01
CA GLY A 201 25.52 3.83 1.54
C GLY A 201 25.88 4.81 2.67
N ALA A 202 24.97 5.01 3.61
CA ALA A 202 25.21 5.87 4.77
C ALA A 202 26.28 5.26 5.69
N ARG A 203 26.19 3.97 5.99
CA ARG A 203 27.16 3.23 6.83
C ARG A 203 28.56 3.22 6.21
N TYR A 204 28.67 3.01 4.90
CA TYR A 204 29.93 3.09 4.17
C TYR A 204 30.53 4.50 4.25
N THR A 205 29.72 5.54 4.04
CA THR A 205 30.18 6.93 4.11
C THR A 205 30.69 7.31 5.50
N GLN A 206 30.13 6.72 6.56
CA GLN A 206 30.56 6.93 7.94
C GLN A 206 31.70 5.98 8.37
N GLY A 207 32.15 5.09 7.50
CA GLY A 207 33.25 4.16 7.77
C GLY A 207 32.87 2.97 8.68
N GLU A 208 31.56 2.70 8.87
CA GLU A 208 31.09 1.58 9.69
C GLU A 208 31.27 0.23 8.98
N ILE A 209 31.23 0.22 7.65
CA ILE A 209 31.42 -0.98 6.83
C ILE A 209 32.36 -0.70 5.67
N THR A 210 33.07 -1.75 5.23
CA THR A 210 33.93 -1.68 4.04
C THR A 210 33.11 -1.85 2.77
N LEU A 211 33.70 -1.51 1.62
CA LEU A 211 33.10 -1.77 0.31
C LEU A 211 32.81 -3.26 0.08
N GLU A 212 33.72 -4.13 0.51
CA GLU A 212 33.56 -5.57 0.43
C GLU A 212 32.38 -6.06 1.26
N GLN A 213 32.26 -5.61 2.51
CA GLN A 213 31.13 -5.91 3.38
C GLN A 213 29.81 -5.41 2.77
N ALA A 214 29.76 -4.16 2.29
CA ALA A 214 28.58 -3.60 1.63
C ALA A 214 28.15 -4.44 0.41
N SER A 215 29.12 -4.87 -0.42
CA SER A 215 28.86 -5.68 -1.60
C SER A 215 28.33 -7.07 -1.24
N LEU A 216 28.89 -7.70 -0.22
CA LEU A 216 28.49 -9.03 0.25
C LEU A 216 27.08 -9.00 0.88
N GLU A 217 26.84 -8.08 1.79
CA GLU A 217 25.53 -7.93 2.47
C GLU A 217 24.42 -7.57 1.48
N GLY A 218 24.71 -6.63 0.56
CA GLY A 218 23.77 -6.25 -0.49
C GLY A 218 23.37 -7.41 -1.41
N CYS A 219 24.31 -8.30 -1.74
CA CYS A 219 24.04 -9.47 -2.57
C CYS A 219 23.11 -10.49 -1.89
N ARG A 220 23.22 -10.67 -0.58
CA ARG A 220 22.56 -11.73 0.20
C ARG A 220 21.23 -11.35 0.80
N ALA A 221 20.92 -10.07 0.92
CA ALA A 221 19.82 -9.55 1.71
C ALA A 221 18.45 -10.18 1.44
N CYS A 222 18.15 -10.53 0.20
CA CYS A 222 16.93 -11.27 -0.16
C CYS A 222 17.24 -12.78 -0.21
N GLY A 223 17.00 -13.49 0.88
CA GLY A 223 17.40 -14.90 1.05
C GLY A 223 16.64 -15.88 0.14
N THR A 224 15.42 -15.53 -0.27
CA THR A 224 14.63 -16.32 -1.23
C THR A 224 14.01 -15.43 -2.29
N PRO A 225 13.80 -15.93 -3.54
CA PRO A 225 12.92 -15.25 -4.47
C PRO A 225 11.46 -15.30 -3.97
N GLY A 226 10.68 -14.30 -4.36
CA GLY A 226 9.26 -14.24 -4.00
C GLY A 226 8.97 -13.41 -2.75
N GLY A 227 7.69 -13.09 -2.56
CA GLY A 227 7.18 -12.39 -1.40
C GLY A 227 7.52 -10.90 -1.33
N GLY A 228 7.03 -10.26 -0.28
CA GLY A 228 7.34 -8.88 0.10
C GLY A 228 8.52 -8.78 1.06
N CYS A 229 8.62 -7.64 1.77
CA CYS A 229 9.74 -7.37 2.66
C CYS A 229 9.81 -8.28 3.89
N GLN A 230 11.04 -8.48 4.40
CA GLN A 230 11.36 -9.25 5.60
C GLN A 230 11.03 -8.50 6.91
N PHE A 231 10.67 -7.23 6.81
CA PHE A 231 10.31 -6.36 7.92
C PHE A 231 8.88 -5.82 7.74
N LEU A 232 8.27 -5.33 8.81
CA LEU A 232 6.90 -4.82 8.81
C LEU A 232 6.85 -3.39 8.24
N GLY A 233 7.31 -3.24 7.00
CA GLY A 233 7.10 -2.07 6.16
C GLY A 233 5.70 -2.08 5.54
N THR A 234 5.45 -1.22 4.54
CA THR A 234 4.13 -1.07 3.93
C THR A 234 3.64 -2.35 3.28
N ALA A 235 4.49 -3.07 2.53
CA ALA A 235 4.12 -4.31 1.85
C ALA A 235 3.63 -5.39 2.82
N ALA A 236 4.38 -5.65 3.90
CA ALA A 236 4.01 -6.65 4.90
C ALA A 236 2.80 -6.20 5.74
N THR A 237 2.75 -4.92 6.14
CA THR A 237 1.60 -4.39 6.90
C THR A 237 0.31 -4.43 6.09
N ALA A 238 0.36 -4.20 4.77
CA ALA A 238 -0.81 -4.30 3.91
C ALA A 238 -1.39 -5.74 3.87
N GLN A 239 -0.54 -6.78 3.95
CA GLN A 239 -0.97 -8.16 4.07
C GLN A 239 -1.69 -8.40 5.41
N VAL A 240 -1.11 -7.93 6.51
CA VAL A 240 -1.70 -8.02 7.86
C VAL A 240 -3.06 -7.34 7.90
N VAL A 241 -3.17 -6.16 7.31
CA VAL A 241 -4.43 -5.39 7.23
C VAL A 241 -5.46 -6.09 6.34
N ALA A 242 -5.05 -6.66 5.19
CA ALA A 242 -5.95 -7.42 4.32
C ALA A 242 -6.58 -8.61 5.06
N GLU A 243 -5.81 -9.30 5.91
CA GLU A 243 -6.32 -10.38 6.74
C GLU A 243 -7.25 -9.87 7.86
N ALA A 244 -6.86 -8.80 8.54
CA ALA A 244 -7.67 -8.20 9.60
C ALA A 244 -9.02 -7.65 9.08
N LEU A 245 -9.07 -7.17 7.83
CA LEU A 245 -10.30 -6.83 7.10
C LEU A 245 -11.18 -8.05 6.79
N GLY A 246 -10.68 -9.27 6.98
CA GLY A 246 -11.38 -10.49 6.61
C GLY A 246 -11.33 -10.84 5.13
N LEU A 247 -10.56 -10.12 4.30
CA LEU A 247 -10.47 -10.34 2.85
C LEU A 247 -9.53 -11.47 2.44
N THR A 248 -8.83 -12.09 3.38
CA THR A 248 -7.98 -13.27 3.13
C THR A 248 -8.50 -14.48 3.90
N VAL A 249 -8.09 -15.67 3.48
CA VAL A 249 -8.24 -16.84 4.35
C VAL A 249 -7.36 -16.68 5.59
N PRO A 250 -7.79 -17.20 6.76
CA PRO A 250 -7.04 -17.02 7.99
C PRO A 250 -5.60 -17.54 7.90
N HIS A 251 -4.66 -16.79 8.47
CA HIS A 251 -3.24 -17.09 8.48
C HIS A 251 -2.60 -17.12 7.08
N ALA A 252 -3.04 -16.22 6.18
CA ALA A 252 -2.45 -16.07 4.86
C ALA A 252 -1.39 -14.96 4.81
N ALA A 253 -1.52 -13.93 5.64
CA ALA A 253 -0.57 -12.84 5.68
C ALA A 253 0.81 -13.31 6.15
N LEU A 254 1.86 -12.79 5.50
CA LEU A 254 3.27 -13.03 5.83
C LEU A 254 3.75 -14.48 5.61
N ALA A 255 3.01 -15.30 4.87
CA ALA A 255 3.43 -16.66 4.55
C ALA A 255 4.79 -16.66 3.81
N PRO A 256 5.74 -17.55 4.19
CA PRO A 256 7.04 -17.61 3.53
C PRO A 256 6.89 -18.06 2.08
N SER A 257 7.31 -17.22 1.13
CA SER A 257 7.16 -17.50 -0.29
C SER A 257 7.97 -18.72 -0.74
N GLY A 258 7.47 -19.41 -1.77
CA GLY A 258 8.11 -20.61 -2.32
C GLY A 258 7.91 -21.89 -1.51
N THR A 259 7.15 -21.86 -0.41
CA THR A 259 6.86 -23.03 0.42
C THR A 259 5.53 -23.68 0.05
N ALA A 260 5.34 -24.95 0.47
CA ALA A 260 4.08 -25.68 0.25
C ALA A 260 2.89 -24.96 0.91
N ILE A 261 3.06 -24.48 2.14
CA ILE A 261 1.99 -23.75 2.84
C ILE A 261 1.55 -22.49 2.10
N TRP A 262 2.47 -21.78 1.46
CA TRP A 262 2.20 -20.59 0.68
C TRP A 262 1.32 -20.88 -0.57
N THR A 263 1.64 -21.97 -1.30
CA THR A 263 0.82 -22.44 -2.43
C THR A 263 -0.53 -23.02 -1.99
N ASP A 264 -0.59 -23.68 -0.83
CA ASP A 264 -1.85 -24.23 -0.28
C ASP A 264 -2.80 -23.11 0.18
N LEU A 265 -2.28 -21.96 0.59
CA LEU A 265 -3.09 -20.77 0.87
C LEU A 265 -3.73 -20.20 -0.39
N ALA A 266 -3.04 -20.22 -1.53
CA ALA A 266 -3.64 -19.82 -2.81
C ALA A 266 -4.78 -20.77 -3.24
N ARG A 267 -4.59 -22.08 -3.08
CA ARG A 267 -5.65 -23.08 -3.31
C ARG A 267 -6.84 -22.87 -2.37
N SER A 268 -6.57 -22.56 -1.11
CA SER A 268 -7.62 -22.29 -0.12
C SER A 268 -8.37 -21.00 -0.43
N SER A 269 -7.67 -19.95 -0.90
CA SER A 269 -8.28 -18.70 -1.34
C SER A 269 -9.21 -18.90 -2.55
N ALA A 270 -8.81 -19.75 -3.50
CA ALA A 270 -9.64 -20.11 -4.64
C ALA A 270 -10.91 -20.87 -4.21
N ARG A 271 -10.78 -21.82 -3.27
CA ARG A 271 -11.93 -22.52 -2.67
C ARG A 271 -12.86 -21.58 -1.91
N ALA A 272 -12.30 -20.64 -1.16
CA ALA A 272 -13.10 -19.64 -0.44
C ALA A 272 -13.89 -18.75 -1.39
N LEU A 273 -13.26 -18.27 -2.48
CA LEU A 273 -13.94 -17.48 -3.51
C LEU A 273 -15.11 -18.25 -4.15
N HIS A 274 -14.89 -19.51 -4.51
CA HIS A 274 -15.93 -20.38 -5.07
C HIS A 274 -17.08 -20.61 -4.08
N ALA A 275 -16.75 -20.81 -2.79
CA ALA A 275 -17.75 -20.99 -1.73
C ALA A 275 -18.55 -19.70 -1.46
N MET A 276 -17.92 -18.51 -1.50
CA MET A 276 -18.60 -17.22 -1.40
C MET A 276 -19.66 -17.06 -2.50
N ASP A 277 -19.29 -17.36 -3.76
CA ASP A 277 -20.22 -17.29 -4.89
C ASP A 277 -21.40 -18.24 -4.69
N ALA A 278 -21.14 -19.49 -4.30
CA ALA A 278 -22.17 -20.50 -4.04
C ALA A 278 -23.12 -20.09 -2.88
N ALA A 279 -22.61 -19.38 -1.89
CA ALA A 279 -23.38 -18.87 -0.75
C ALA A 279 -24.08 -17.53 -1.04
N GLY A 280 -23.86 -16.90 -2.20
CA GLY A 280 -24.35 -15.56 -2.50
C GLY A 280 -23.71 -14.46 -1.66
N MET A 281 -22.56 -14.73 -1.04
CA MET A 281 -21.83 -13.78 -0.20
C MET A 281 -20.99 -12.86 -1.07
N THR A 282 -20.95 -11.59 -0.73
CA THR A 282 -20.27 -10.53 -1.50
C THR A 282 -19.18 -9.84 -0.68
N THR A 283 -18.41 -8.99 -1.34
CA THR A 283 -17.39 -8.16 -0.65
C THR A 283 -18.01 -7.22 0.38
N ALA A 284 -19.24 -6.73 0.16
CA ALA A 284 -19.93 -5.87 1.11
C ALA A 284 -20.26 -6.58 2.44
N ASP A 285 -20.41 -7.90 2.43
CA ASP A 285 -20.65 -8.69 3.66
C ASP A 285 -19.37 -8.83 4.52
N VAL A 286 -18.21 -8.55 3.94
CA VAL A 286 -16.89 -8.67 4.59
C VAL A 286 -16.31 -7.31 4.94
N VAL A 287 -16.29 -6.36 3.98
CA VAL A 287 -15.69 -5.03 4.18
C VAL A 287 -16.72 -4.09 4.76
N THR A 288 -16.79 -4.08 6.08
CA THR A 288 -17.72 -3.28 6.88
C THR A 288 -16.96 -2.28 7.77
N ASP A 289 -17.68 -1.38 8.44
CA ASP A 289 -17.09 -0.49 9.46
C ASP A 289 -16.42 -1.27 10.60
N ASP A 290 -16.98 -2.40 11.02
CA ASP A 290 -16.37 -3.28 12.04
C ASP A 290 -15.09 -3.95 11.52
N ALA A 291 -15.07 -4.39 10.28
CA ALA A 291 -13.86 -4.94 9.64
C ALA A 291 -12.77 -3.85 9.51
N MET A 292 -13.15 -2.63 9.17
CA MET A 292 -12.23 -1.49 9.10
C MET A 292 -11.68 -1.14 10.48
N TYR A 293 -12.50 -1.16 11.51
CA TYR A 293 -12.07 -1.00 12.90
C TYR A 293 -11.05 -2.08 13.30
N ASN A 294 -11.32 -3.35 12.99
CA ASN A 294 -10.40 -4.46 13.27
C ASN A 294 -9.07 -4.28 12.53
N ALA A 295 -9.10 -3.79 11.29
CA ALA A 295 -7.89 -3.52 10.52
C ALA A 295 -7.02 -2.43 11.17
N MET A 296 -7.62 -1.34 11.64
CA MET A 296 -6.92 -0.29 12.37
C MET A 296 -6.37 -0.79 13.72
N LEU A 297 -7.15 -1.61 14.43
CA LEU A 297 -6.77 -2.17 15.73
C LEU A 297 -5.57 -3.13 15.60
N VAL A 298 -5.63 -4.05 14.64
CA VAL A 298 -4.51 -4.97 14.35
C VAL A 298 -3.29 -4.19 13.88
N HIS A 299 -3.46 -3.17 13.03
CA HIS A 299 -2.37 -2.29 12.60
C HIS A 299 -1.65 -1.66 13.81
N ALA A 300 -2.38 -1.13 14.79
CA ALA A 300 -1.81 -0.55 16.00
C ALA A 300 -1.11 -1.61 16.86
N ALA A 301 -1.73 -2.77 17.06
CA ALA A 301 -1.19 -3.87 17.85
C ALA A 301 0.12 -4.45 17.31
N VAL A 302 0.30 -4.47 15.98
CA VAL A 302 1.54 -4.95 15.34
C VAL A 302 2.61 -3.86 15.17
N GLY A 303 2.27 -2.59 15.40
CA GLY A 303 3.17 -1.48 15.10
C GLY A 303 3.40 -1.30 13.61
N GLY A 304 2.33 -1.33 12.82
CA GLY A 304 2.36 -1.31 11.37
C GLY A 304 2.90 -0.01 10.76
N SER A 305 3.14 -0.04 9.45
CA SER A 305 3.65 1.09 8.67
C SER A 305 2.68 2.28 8.67
N THR A 306 3.21 3.50 8.86
CA THR A 306 2.45 4.75 8.80
C THR A 306 1.82 5.02 7.43
N ASN A 307 2.30 4.38 6.36
CA ASN A 307 1.68 4.48 5.03
C ASN A 307 0.26 3.91 5.00
N LEU A 308 -0.10 2.99 5.91
CA LEU A 308 -1.46 2.47 6.03
C LEU A 308 -2.47 3.52 6.51
N LEU A 309 -2.01 4.60 7.13
CA LEU A 309 -2.85 5.76 7.49
C LEU A 309 -3.40 6.49 6.26
N LEU A 310 -2.76 6.30 5.07
CA LEU A 310 -3.24 6.75 3.78
C LEU A 310 -4.08 5.67 3.07
N HIS A 311 -3.70 4.40 3.26
CA HIS A 311 -4.32 3.30 2.51
C HIS A 311 -5.66 2.87 3.11
N LEU A 312 -5.82 2.85 4.44
CA LEU A 312 -7.07 2.48 5.10
C LEU A 312 -8.23 3.44 4.75
N PRO A 313 -8.07 4.78 4.82
CA PRO A 313 -9.11 5.69 4.34
C PRO A 313 -9.42 5.52 2.84
N ALA A 314 -8.42 5.20 2.02
CA ALA A 314 -8.62 4.96 0.60
C ALA A 314 -9.40 3.67 0.31
N ILE A 315 -9.16 2.61 1.07
CA ILE A 315 -9.93 1.35 0.98
C ILE A 315 -11.37 1.58 1.44
N ALA A 316 -11.56 2.29 2.57
CA ALA A 316 -12.89 2.65 3.08
C ALA A 316 -13.68 3.49 2.06
N HIS A 317 -13.03 4.49 1.45
CA HIS A 317 -13.62 5.27 0.37
C HIS A 317 -14.06 4.40 -0.82
N ALA A 318 -13.20 3.49 -1.25
CA ALA A 318 -13.50 2.58 -2.36
C ALA A 318 -14.68 1.65 -2.04
N ALA A 319 -14.78 1.19 -0.79
CA ALA A 319 -15.88 0.35 -0.30
C ALA A 319 -17.21 1.11 -0.09
N GLY A 320 -17.18 2.44 -0.09
CA GLY A 320 -18.34 3.26 0.23
C GLY A 320 -18.75 3.24 1.71
N ILE A 321 -17.81 2.87 2.61
CA ILE A 321 -17.99 2.91 4.06
C ILE A 321 -17.34 4.16 4.67
N ARG A 322 -17.56 4.41 5.98
CA ARG A 322 -17.00 5.57 6.66
C ARG A 322 -15.45 5.58 6.59
N ARG A 323 -14.88 6.69 6.12
CA ARG A 323 -13.42 6.88 6.10
C ARG A 323 -12.90 7.08 7.53
N PRO A 324 -11.85 6.35 7.96
CA PRO A 324 -11.15 6.66 9.21
C PRO A 324 -10.57 8.07 9.21
N SER A 325 -10.70 8.76 10.35
CA SER A 325 -10.10 10.07 10.62
C SER A 325 -8.83 9.95 11.47
N VAL A 326 -8.12 11.06 11.65
CA VAL A 326 -6.96 11.14 12.57
C VAL A 326 -7.38 10.77 13.99
N GLU A 327 -8.56 11.20 14.42
CA GLU A 327 -9.11 10.93 15.75
C GLU A 327 -9.39 9.43 15.95
N ASP A 328 -9.89 8.74 14.92
CA ASP A 328 -10.07 7.28 14.97
C ASP A 328 -8.73 6.56 15.19
N PHE A 329 -7.70 6.93 14.43
CA PHE A 329 -6.37 6.37 14.60
C PHE A 329 -5.77 6.71 15.95
N ARG A 330 -5.94 7.95 16.44
CA ARG A 330 -5.48 8.37 17.76
C ARG A 330 -6.15 7.55 18.86
N ALA A 331 -7.48 7.43 18.84
CA ALA A 331 -8.24 6.68 19.82
C ALA A 331 -7.83 5.19 19.85
N ILE A 332 -7.68 4.56 18.69
CA ILE A 332 -7.27 3.16 18.60
C ILE A 332 -5.84 2.96 19.11
N ASN A 333 -4.88 3.80 18.69
CA ASN A 333 -3.50 3.67 19.17
C ASN A 333 -3.38 3.90 20.68
N ALA A 334 -4.24 4.73 21.27
CA ALA A 334 -4.31 4.93 22.72
C ALA A 334 -4.95 3.74 23.46
N SER A 335 -5.79 2.95 22.79
CA SER A 335 -6.53 1.83 23.41
C SER A 335 -5.74 0.51 23.44
N VAL A 336 -4.70 0.36 22.65
CA VAL A 336 -3.93 -0.88 22.54
C VAL A 336 -2.43 -0.63 22.57
N THR A 337 -1.74 -1.33 23.46
CA THR A 337 -0.28 -1.41 23.44
C THR A 337 0.17 -2.31 22.30
N ARG A 338 1.24 -1.94 21.59
CA ARG A 338 1.89 -2.85 20.67
C ARG A 338 2.40 -4.07 21.45
N PHE A 339 2.09 -5.26 20.95
CA PHE A 339 2.56 -6.51 21.55
C PHE A 339 3.18 -7.48 20.52
N VAL A 340 3.59 -6.95 19.35
CA VAL A 340 4.34 -7.73 18.36
C VAL A 340 5.76 -7.15 18.25
N ASP A 341 6.74 -8.03 18.38
CA ASP A 341 8.16 -7.69 18.24
C ASP A 341 8.66 -8.11 16.85
N VAL A 342 8.48 -7.24 15.88
CA VAL A 342 8.94 -7.42 14.51
C VAL A 342 9.63 -6.15 14.02
N LEU A 343 10.71 -6.32 13.25
CA LEU A 343 11.38 -5.21 12.57
C LEU A 343 10.38 -4.30 11.84
N PRO A 344 10.54 -2.98 11.88
CA PRO A 344 11.58 -2.20 12.55
C PRO A 344 11.18 -1.72 13.95
N ASN A 345 10.03 -2.09 14.47
CA ASN A 345 9.41 -1.47 15.64
C ASN A 345 9.52 -2.31 16.94
N GLY A 346 10.04 -3.51 16.86
CA GLY A 346 10.23 -4.37 18.02
C GLY A 346 11.51 -4.07 18.83
N PRO A 347 11.57 -4.38 20.14
CA PRO A 347 12.80 -4.24 20.92
C PRO A 347 13.92 -5.17 20.45
N VAL A 348 13.61 -6.40 20.04
CA VAL A 348 14.56 -7.36 19.45
C VAL A 348 14.56 -7.23 17.92
N GLY A 349 13.39 -7.08 17.32
CA GLY A 349 13.23 -6.90 15.89
C GLY A 349 13.31 -8.20 15.10
N HIS A 350 12.37 -9.11 15.33
CA HIS A 350 12.26 -10.35 14.56
C HIS A 350 11.85 -10.10 13.10
N PRO A 351 12.28 -10.92 12.13
CA PRO A 351 11.77 -10.86 10.77
C PRO A 351 10.30 -11.28 10.68
N THR A 352 9.58 -10.79 9.68
CA THR A 352 8.15 -11.02 9.47
C THR A 352 7.74 -12.49 9.43
N VAL A 353 8.60 -13.36 8.89
CA VAL A 353 8.36 -14.82 8.87
C VAL A 353 8.22 -15.41 10.28
N ARG A 354 8.92 -14.86 11.29
CA ARG A 354 8.75 -15.32 12.68
C ARG A 354 7.38 -14.94 13.24
N MET A 355 6.81 -13.80 12.84
CA MET A 355 5.43 -13.47 13.18
C MET A 355 4.46 -14.49 12.59
N PHE A 356 4.64 -14.89 11.32
CA PHE A 356 3.85 -15.95 10.72
C PHE A 356 3.95 -17.27 11.52
N LEU A 357 5.16 -17.69 11.85
CA LEU A 357 5.39 -18.92 12.63
C LEU A 357 4.86 -18.83 14.07
N ALA A 358 4.88 -17.65 14.68
CA ALA A 358 4.33 -17.41 16.01
C ALA A 358 2.80 -17.46 16.06
N GLY A 359 2.13 -17.42 14.89
CA GLY A 359 0.68 -17.55 14.76
C GLY A 359 0.02 -16.48 13.89
N GLY A 360 0.76 -15.48 13.43
CA GLY A 360 0.29 -14.47 12.49
C GLY A 360 -0.86 -13.61 13.00
N VAL A 361 -1.67 -13.10 12.06
CA VAL A 361 -2.82 -12.25 12.37
C VAL A 361 -3.86 -12.94 13.27
N PRO A 362 -4.16 -14.23 13.11
CA PRO A 362 -5.11 -14.88 14.01
C PRO A 362 -4.66 -14.91 15.48
N GLU A 363 -3.37 -15.04 15.75
CA GLU A 363 -2.85 -14.97 17.13
C GLU A 363 -2.97 -13.55 17.70
N VAL A 364 -2.67 -12.53 16.91
CA VAL A 364 -2.87 -11.12 17.28
C VAL A 364 -4.35 -10.85 17.55
N ALA A 365 -5.23 -11.26 16.64
CA ALA A 365 -6.68 -11.08 16.78
C ALA A 365 -7.24 -11.83 18.00
N TRP A 366 -6.71 -13.02 18.32
CA TRP A 366 -7.10 -13.74 19.52
C TRP A 366 -6.77 -12.94 20.78
N HIS A 367 -5.56 -12.39 20.90
CA HIS A 367 -5.21 -11.54 22.04
C HIS A 367 -6.10 -10.28 22.13
N LEU A 368 -6.42 -9.67 20.99
CA LEU A 368 -7.33 -8.51 20.95
C LEU A 368 -8.77 -8.87 21.36
N ARG A 369 -9.23 -10.08 21.03
CA ARG A 369 -10.52 -10.61 21.51
C ARG A 369 -10.52 -10.78 23.02
N GLU A 370 -9.48 -11.39 23.59
CA GLU A 370 -9.35 -11.58 25.04
C GLU A 370 -9.31 -10.24 25.80
N LEU A 371 -8.81 -9.17 25.16
CA LEU A 371 -8.86 -7.81 25.70
C LEU A 371 -10.24 -7.14 25.53
N GLY A 372 -11.20 -7.78 24.86
CA GLY A 372 -12.51 -7.20 24.55
C GLY A 372 -12.49 -6.06 23.55
N LEU A 373 -11.41 -5.93 22.77
CA LEU A 373 -11.25 -4.84 21.79
C LEU A 373 -11.70 -5.22 20.38
N LEU A 374 -11.58 -6.50 20.00
CA LEU A 374 -11.90 -6.98 18.66
C LEU A 374 -13.40 -6.96 18.38
N ARG A 375 -13.81 -6.49 17.24
CA ARG A 375 -15.17 -6.65 16.69
C ARG A 375 -15.32 -8.06 16.13
N SER A 376 -15.47 -9.04 17.00
CA SER A 376 -15.31 -10.46 16.68
C SER A 376 -16.46 -11.04 15.83
N GLN A 377 -17.60 -10.35 15.73
CA GLN A 377 -18.71 -10.73 14.84
C GLN A 377 -18.51 -10.34 13.37
N ALA A 378 -17.50 -9.53 13.06
CA ALA A 378 -17.15 -9.21 11.67
C ALA A 378 -16.83 -10.51 10.89
N ARG A 379 -17.44 -10.62 9.70
CA ARG A 379 -17.31 -11.80 8.83
C ARG A 379 -16.04 -11.74 8.01
N THR A 380 -15.57 -12.92 7.58
CA THR A 380 -14.46 -13.06 6.66
C THR A 380 -14.88 -13.79 5.39
N VAL A 381 -14.00 -13.83 4.39
CA VAL A 381 -14.20 -14.56 3.13
C VAL A 381 -14.46 -16.06 3.29
N THR A 382 -14.26 -16.61 4.47
CA THR A 382 -14.61 -18.01 4.77
C THR A 382 -16.09 -18.21 5.11
N GLY A 383 -16.86 -17.13 5.20
CA GLY A 383 -18.24 -17.14 5.68
C GLY A 383 -18.36 -17.17 7.20
N LEU A 384 -17.26 -17.37 7.92
CA LEU A 384 -17.20 -17.40 9.37
C LEU A 384 -16.91 -16.00 9.94
N SER A 385 -17.40 -15.76 11.17
CA SER A 385 -16.98 -14.61 11.97
C SER A 385 -15.57 -14.79 12.53
N TRP A 386 -14.96 -13.70 13.00
CA TRP A 386 -13.68 -13.79 13.72
C TRP A 386 -13.79 -14.66 14.98
N ASP A 387 -14.90 -14.64 15.72
CA ASP A 387 -15.11 -15.52 16.87
C ASP A 387 -14.93 -16.99 16.50
N GLU A 388 -15.66 -17.44 15.47
CA GLU A 388 -15.61 -18.84 15.01
C GLU A 388 -14.23 -19.23 14.48
N ILE A 389 -13.54 -18.30 13.81
CA ILE A 389 -12.16 -18.51 13.34
C ILE A 389 -11.20 -18.68 14.51
N LEU A 390 -11.29 -17.78 15.50
CA LEU A 390 -10.34 -17.76 16.61
C LEU A 390 -10.51 -18.97 17.52
N ASP A 391 -11.73 -19.47 17.71
CA ASP A 391 -11.97 -20.71 18.45
C ASP A 391 -11.33 -21.93 17.74
N ARG A 392 -11.49 -22.01 16.41
CA ARG A 392 -10.85 -23.06 15.60
C ARG A 392 -9.34 -22.91 15.57
N TRP A 393 -8.84 -21.65 15.46
CA TRP A 393 -7.41 -21.35 15.45
C TRP A 393 -6.72 -21.82 16.72
N ARG A 394 -7.30 -21.50 17.89
CA ARG A 394 -6.75 -21.87 19.19
C ARG A 394 -6.52 -23.37 19.33
N ALA A 395 -7.44 -24.18 18.81
CA ALA A 395 -7.38 -25.65 18.85
C ALA A 395 -6.59 -26.28 17.69
N SER A 396 -6.13 -25.50 16.70
CA SER A 396 -5.60 -26.06 15.46
C SER A 396 -4.20 -26.68 15.64
N GLU A 397 -4.00 -27.84 15.02
CA GLU A 397 -2.68 -28.48 14.90
C GLU A 397 -1.68 -27.58 14.15
N ARG A 398 -2.17 -26.82 13.16
CA ARG A 398 -1.34 -25.88 12.40
C ARG A 398 -0.69 -24.84 13.31
N ARG A 399 -1.45 -24.23 14.21
CA ARG A 399 -0.94 -23.27 15.20
C ARG A 399 0.15 -23.91 16.06
N GLN A 400 -0.13 -25.10 16.59
CA GLN A 400 0.80 -25.81 17.46
C GLN A 400 2.10 -26.17 16.72
N ALA A 401 2.00 -26.76 15.53
CA ALA A 401 3.14 -27.19 14.74
C ALA A 401 4.04 -26.02 14.32
N LEU A 402 3.48 -24.87 13.91
CA LEU A 402 4.26 -23.71 13.49
C LEU A 402 4.98 -23.05 14.67
N ARG A 403 4.31 -22.92 15.82
CA ARG A 403 4.92 -22.39 17.05
C ARG A 403 6.03 -23.30 17.57
N GLN A 404 5.83 -24.62 17.49
CA GLN A 404 6.87 -25.60 17.82
C GLN A 404 8.05 -25.49 16.84
N ARG A 405 7.77 -25.37 15.54
CA ARG A 405 8.80 -25.20 14.51
C ARG A 405 9.68 -23.99 14.78
N LEU A 406 9.11 -22.87 15.22
CA LEU A 406 9.87 -21.67 15.57
C LEU A 406 10.84 -21.90 16.73
N ARG A 407 10.39 -22.63 17.77
CA ARG A 407 11.26 -23.02 18.90
C ARG A 407 12.41 -23.94 18.47
N GLU A 408 12.10 -24.92 17.63
CA GLU A 408 13.08 -25.94 17.23
C GLU A 408 14.10 -25.42 16.21
N ALA A 409 13.65 -24.64 15.22
CA ALA A 409 14.51 -24.20 14.15
C ALA A 409 15.33 -22.95 14.50
N ASP A 410 14.72 -22.00 15.22
CA ASP A 410 15.30 -20.69 15.48
C ASP A 410 15.67 -20.49 16.96
N GLY A 411 15.28 -21.40 17.86
CA GLY A 411 15.47 -21.24 19.29
C GLY A 411 14.69 -20.07 19.89
N VAL A 412 13.63 -19.60 19.23
CA VAL A 412 12.85 -18.42 19.61
C VAL A 412 11.51 -18.85 20.18
N ASP A 413 11.16 -18.33 21.37
CA ASP A 413 9.81 -18.54 21.90
C ASP A 413 8.80 -17.72 21.08
N PRO A 414 7.75 -18.33 20.52
CA PRO A 414 6.69 -17.60 19.85
C PRO A 414 6.06 -16.46 20.67
N ASP A 415 6.06 -16.58 22.00
CA ASP A 415 5.56 -15.56 22.93
C ASP A 415 6.55 -14.37 23.12
N ASP A 416 7.76 -14.44 22.55
CA ASP A 416 8.67 -13.30 22.42
C ASP A 416 8.45 -12.54 21.10
N VAL A 417 7.79 -13.15 20.12
CA VAL A 417 7.45 -12.52 18.82
C VAL A 417 6.06 -11.91 18.85
N ILE A 418 5.03 -12.68 19.27
CA ILE A 418 3.68 -12.19 19.57
C ILE A 418 3.51 -12.30 21.07
N ILE A 419 3.83 -11.22 21.75
CA ILE A 419 3.96 -11.15 23.20
C ILE A 419 2.56 -11.09 23.81
N PRO A 420 2.22 -11.94 24.81
CA PRO A 420 0.95 -11.78 25.51
C PRO A 420 0.77 -10.35 26.04
N PRO A 421 -0.39 -9.70 25.87
CA PRO A 421 -0.57 -8.28 26.16
C PRO A 421 -0.18 -7.85 27.57
N ALA A 422 -0.48 -8.68 28.57
CA ALA A 422 -0.07 -8.43 29.96
C ALA A 422 1.46 -8.39 30.11
N GLU A 423 2.16 -9.26 29.41
CA GLU A 423 3.62 -9.30 29.38
C GLU A 423 4.20 -8.11 28.60
N ALA A 424 3.58 -7.71 27.48
CA ALA A 424 3.97 -6.52 26.73
C ALA A 424 3.88 -5.25 27.60
N THR A 425 2.80 -5.12 28.38
CA THR A 425 2.64 -4.03 29.35
C THR A 425 3.71 -4.10 30.44
N ARG A 426 3.99 -5.29 30.99
CA ARG A 426 5.04 -5.49 32.01
C ARG A 426 6.43 -5.12 31.48
N ARG A 427 6.71 -5.37 30.20
CA ARG A 427 7.95 -4.96 29.51
C ARG A 427 7.99 -3.45 29.18
N GLY A 428 6.95 -2.69 29.49
CA GLY A 428 6.87 -1.26 29.22
C GLY A 428 6.71 -0.92 27.74
N LEU A 429 6.16 -1.85 26.92
CA LEU A 429 5.88 -1.56 25.52
C LEU A 429 4.71 -0.58 25.42
N THR A 430 4.82 0.37 24.49
CA THR A 430 3.79 1.35 24.16
C THR A 430 3.37 1.16 22.71
N SER A 431 2.25 1.78 22.30
CA SER A 431 1.92 1.84 20.87
C SER A 431 3.01 2.56 20.09
N THR A 432 3.12 2.25 18.80
CA THR A 432 4.21 2.74 17.95
C THR A 432 3.96 4.16 17.46
N VAL A 433 2.69 4.50 17.18
CA VAL A 433 2.34 5.71 16.43
C VAL A 433 1.67 6.73 17.34
N CYS A 434 2.17 7.97 17.32
CA CYS A 434 1.57 9.13 17.93
C CYS A 434 1.15 10.13 16.85
N PHE A 435 0.10 10.91 17.14
CA PHE A 435 -0.49 11.89 16.21
C PHE A 435 -0.41 13.31 16.80
N PRO A 436 0.75 13.96 16.74
CA PRO A 436 0.88 15.34 17.18
C PRO A 436 0.00 16.28 16.35
N ALA A 437 -0.57 17.29 17.02
CA ALA A 437 -1.28 18.40 16.40
C ALA A 437 -0.66 19.71 16.86
N GLY A 438 -1.09 20.87 16.38
CA GLY A 438 -0.56 22.16 16.79
C GLY A 438 -0.72 23.22 15.70
N ASN A 439 -0.18 24.41 15.97
CA ASN A 439 -0.32 25.52 15.03
C ASN A 439 0.40 25.30 13.68
N LEU A 440 1.37 24.36 13.61
CA LEU A 440 2.02 23.97 12.36
C LEU A 440 1.35 22.77 11.66
N CYS A 441 0.52 22.01 12.36
CA CYS A 441 -0.17 20.83 11.85
C CYS A 441 -1.61 20.72 12.39
N PRO A 442 -2.50 21.69 12.07
CA PRO A 442 -3.85 21.75 12.64
C PRO A 442 -4.74 20.57 12.25
N GLU A 443 -4.53 19.93 11.10
CA GLU A 443 -5.22 18.70 10.69
C GLU A 443 -4.56 17.44 11.25
N GLY A 444 -3.41 17.56 11.90
CA GLY A 444 -2.65 16.45 12.45
C GLY A 444 -1.32 16.20 11.72
N SER A 445 -0.58 15.30 12.31
CA SER A 445 0.68 14.77 11.81
C SER A 445 0.90 13.37 12.38
N VAL A 446 1.95 12.70 11.99
CA VAL A 446 2.28 11.38 12.52
C VAL A 446 3.75 11.25 12.83
N ILE A 447 4.07 10.56 13.93
CA ILE A 447 5.41 10.15 14.31
C ILE A 447 5.42 8.71 14.84
N LYS A 448 6.47 7.98 14.52
CA LYS A 448 6.77 6.71 15.22
C LYS A 448 7.46 7.05 16.56
N ALA A 449 6.68 7.12 17.62
CA ALA A 449 7.17 7.46 18.94
C ALA A 449 8.28 6.49 19.42
N THR A 450 8.21 5.22 19.00
CA THR A 450 9.21 4.20 19.32
C THR A 450 10.53 4.33 18.53
N ALA A 451 10.55 5.12 17.46
CA ALA A 451 11.76 5.38 16.67
C ALA A 451 12.64 6.51 17.24
N ILE A 452 12.12 7.26 18.20
CA ILE A 452 12.90 8.29 18.92
C ILE A 452 13.95 7.61 19.80
N ASP A 453 15.20 8.03 19.69
CA ASP A 453 16.30 7.50 20.52
C ASP A 453 15.98 7.70 22.01
N PRO A 454 16.02 6.65 22.83
CA PRO A 454 15.71 6.77 24.27
C PRO A 454 16.58 7.78 25.02
N SER A 455 17.80 8.05 24.57
CA SER A 455 18.72 8.98 25.23
C SER A 455 18.34 10.46 25.10
N VAL A 456 17.40 10.79 24.21
CA VAL A 456 16.85 12.16 24.05
C VAL A 456 15.41 12.26 24.56
N VAL A 457 14.94 11.26 25.28
CA VAL A 457 13.62 11.22 25.93
C VAL A 457 13.81 11.42 27.41
N ASP A 458 12.99 12.27 28.01
CA ASP A 458 13.06 12.57 29.44
C ASP A 458 12.62 11.35 30.30
N ALA A 459 12.94 11.41 31.60
CA ALA A 459 12.63 10.32 32.53
C ALA A 459 11.12 10.02 32.65
N ASP A 460 10.25 10.99 32.32
CA ASP A 460 8.79 10.85 32.29
C ASP A 460 8.27 10.21 30.98
N GLY A 461 9.16 9.79 30.06
CA GLY A 461 8.79 9.18 28.78
C GLY A 461 8.42 10.19 27.69
N VAL A 462 8.65 11.49 27.92
CA VAL A 462 8.30 12.55 26.99
C VAL A 462 9.53 13.02 26.22
N TYR A 463 9.43 13.06 24.90
CA TYR A 463 10.39 13.74 24.04
C TYR A 463 10.03 15.21 23.96
N ARG A 464 10.97 16.08 24.33
CA ARG A 464 10.84 17.54 24.25
C ARG A 464 11.98 18.11 23.43
N LYS A 465 11.60 18.81 22.37
CA LYS A 465 12.55 19.48 21.49
C LYS A 465 12.12 20.91 21.27
N ARG A 466 13.05 21.83 21.46
CA ARG A 466 12.90 23.23 21.09
C ARG A 466 14.16 23.69 20.39
N GLY A 467 14.03 24.13 19.15
CA GLY A 467 15.19 24.50 18.35
C GLY A 467 14.88 25.38 17.17
N PRO A 468 15.92 25.99 16.56
CA PRO A 468 15.75 26.80 15.37
C PRO A 468 15.39 25.95 14.15
N ALA A 469 14.47 26.46 13.36
CA ALA A 469 14.07 25.85 12.09
C ALA A 469 15.17 26.01 11.03
N ARG A 470 15.36 24.95 10.22
CA ARG A 470 16.11 24.94 8.97
C ARG A 470 15.20 24.45 7.87
N VAL A 471 14.81 25.35 6.96
CA VAL A 471 13.77 25.09 5.96
C VAL A 471 14.38 24.64 4.64
N PHE A 472 13.88 23.49 4.14
CA PHE A 472 14.30 22.88 2.88
C PHE A 472 13.09 22.61 2.00
N THR A 473 13.30 22.60 0.67
CA THR A 473 12.27 22.30 -0.32
C THR A 473 12.57 21.01 -1.11
N SER A 474 13.71 20.36 -0.84
CA SER A 474 14.02 19.03 -1.38
C SER A 474 14.85 18.21 -0.39
N GLU A 475 14.65 16.88 -0.41
CA GLU A 475 15.41 15.95 0.43
C GLU A 475 16.91 16.01 0.09
N ARG A 476 17.25 16.19 -1.18
CA ARG A 476 18.65 16.29 -1.64
C ARG A 476 19.37 17.52 -1.05
N GLU A 477 18.70 18.66 -1.07
CA GLU A 477 19.23 19.89 -0.43
C GLU A 477 19.44 19.69 1.08
N ALA A 478 18.46 19.10 1.76
CA ALA A 478 18.53 18.81 3.18
C ALA A 478 19.71 17.88 3.52
N ILE A 479 19.93 16.83 2.72
CA ILE A 479 21.07 15.90 2.89
C ILE A 479 22.42 16.62 2.64
N ALA A 480 22.50 17.47 1.62
CA ALA A 480 23.69 18.26 1.36
C ALA A 480 24.03 19.16 2.56
N ALA A 481 23.04 19.87 3.11
CA ALA A 481 23.21 20.71 4.29
C ALA A 481 23.67 19.91 5.53
N VAL A 482 23.21 18.67 5.71
CA VAL A 482 23.69 17.77 6.77
C VAL A 482 25.17 17.43 6.55
N LYS A 483 25.56 17.04 5.33
CA LYS A 483 26.95 16.68 4.98
C LYS A 483 27.91 17.86 5.10
N GLU A 484 27.47 19.07 4.74
CA GLU A 484 28.23 20.32 4.81
C GLU A 484 28.22 20.95 6.20
N ARG A 485 27.62 20.26 7.19
CA ARG A 485 27.48 20.74 8.57
C ARG A 485 26.76 22.08 8.71
N GLN A 486 25.85 22.40 7.82
CA GLN A 486 24.97 23.56 7.92
C GLN A 486 23.80 23.30 8.89
N VAL A 487 23.47 22.02 9.13
CA VAL A 487 22.56 21.58 10.18
C VAL A 487 23.39 21.25 11.42
N GLN A 488 22.95 21.75 12.57
CA GLN A 488 23.65 21.63 13.85
C GLN A 488 22.84 20.77 14.84
N PRO A 489 23.52 20.18 15.87
CA PRO A 489 22.82 19.62 17.02
C PRO A 489 21.83 20.63 17.59
N GLY A 490 20.59 20.23 17.79
CA GLY A 490 19.59 21.14 18.32
C GLY A 490 18.63 21.71 17.27
N ASP A 491 18.96 21.70 16.00
CA ASP A 491 18.10 22.21 14.93
C ASP A 491 16.82 21.38 14.76
N VAL A 492 15.80 22.01 14.19
CA VAL A 492 14.59 21.38 13.66
C VAL A 492 14.58 21.56 12.14
N MET A 493 14.82 20.49 11.40
CA MET A 493 14.72 20.50 9.95
C MET A 493 13.25 20.54 9.53
N VAL A 494 12.89 21.43 8.62
CA VAL A 494 11.53 21.58 8.10
C VAL A 494 11.59 21.40 6.60
N LEU A 495 11.08 20.25 6.12
CA LEU A 495 11.07 19.90 4.70
C LEU A 495 9.66 20.09 4.15
N ILE A 496 9.46 21.14 3.37
CA ILE A 496 8.16 21.58 2.85
C ILE A 496 7.99 21.33 1.35
N GLY A 497 6.73 21.25 0.92
CA GLY A 497 6.39 21.04 -0.50
C GLY A 497 6.71 19.62 -0.98
N ARG A 498 6.73 18.66 -0.08
CA ARG A 498 6.93 17.24 -0.39
C ARG A 498 5.67 16.40 -0.17
N GLY A 499 4.54 17.05 0.05
CA GLY A 499 3.20 16.46 0.08
C GLY A 499 2.67 16.08 -1.30
N PRO A 500 1.39 15.68 -1.37
CA PRO A 500 0.73 15.27 -2.63
C PRO A 500 0.86 16.28 -3.77
N LEU A 501 0.61 17.56 -3.51
CA LEU A 501 0.67 18.63 -4.51
C LEU A 501 2.09 18.95 -4.97
N GLY A 502 3.06 18.72 -4.09
CA GLY A 502 4.45 19.10 -4.35
C GLY A 502 5.21 18.07 -5.20
N CYS A 503 5.02 16.79 -4.94
CA CYS A 503 5.81 15.73 -5.57
C CYS A 503 5.13 14.35 -5.55
N GLY A 504 3.80 14.28 -5.50
CA GLY A 504 3.10 13.00 -5.38
C GLY A 504 3.23 12.35 -4.00
N MET A 505 3.57 13.11 -2.96
CA MET A 505 3.81 12.66 -1.59
C MET A 505 4.91 11.59 -1.50
N GLU A 506 6.11 11.95 -1.94
CA GLU A 506 7.26 11.04 -1.88
C GLU A 506 7.50 10.49 -0.48
N GLU A 507 8.13 9.33 -0.41
CA GLU A 507 8.55 8.71 0.85
C GLU A 507 9.97 9.15 1.18
N THR A 508 10.12 10.10 2.10
CA THR A 508 11.44 10.58 2.54
C THR A 508 12.08 9.54 3.45
N TYR A 509 13.29 9.13 3.11
CA TYR A 509 14.07 8.15 3.87
C TYR A 509 15.54 8.53 3.97
N GLN A 510 16.10 9.04 2.90
CA GLN A 510 17.53 9.32 2.78
C GLN A 510 18.02 10.29 3.87
N ILE A 511 17.21 11.30 4.19
CA ILE A 511 17.51 12.29 5.24
C ILE A 511 17.55 11.64 6.63
N THR A 512 16.61 10.76 6.96
CA THR A 512 16.60 10.06 8.26
C THR A 512 17.75 9.06 8.36
N SER A 513 18.12 8.42 7.23
CA SER A 513 19.29 7.56 7.13
C SER A 513 20.59 8.34 7.29
N ALA A 514 20.69 9.53 6.71
CA ALA A 514 21.87 10.40 6.87
C ALA A 514 22.07 10.84 8.34
N LEU A 515 20.99 11.19 9.02
CA LEU A 515 21.04 11.59 10.44
C LEU A 515 21.37 10.42 11.37
N LYS A 516 20.85 9.22 11.11
CA LYS A 516 20.96 8.04 11.98
C LYS A 516 22.40 7.70 12.36
N TYR A 517 23.32 7.84 11.42
CA TYR A 517 24.73 7.46 11.61
C TYR A 517 25.65 8.62 12.02
N LEU A 518 25.07 9.79 12.34
CA LEU A 518 25.80 10.90 12.91
C LEU A 518 25.71 10.84 14.44
N PRO A 519 26.82 11.04 15.17
CA PRO A 519 26.83 10.99 16.65
C PRO A 519 25.78 11.92 17.31
N TRP A 520 25.53 13.05 16.68
CA TRP A 520 24.58 14.08 17.13
C TRP A 520 23.23 14.05 16.40
N GLY A 521 23.06 13.18 15.39
CA GLY A 521 21.86 13.17 14.55
C GLY A 521 20.56 12.94 15.32
N LYS A 522 20.61 12.25 16.46
CA LYS A 522 19.47 12.06 17.37
C LYS A 522 18.98 13.36 18.04
N GLU A 523 19.80 14.40 18.05
CA GLU A 523 19.47 15.73 18.58
C GLU A 523 18.75 16.61 17.55
N VAL A 524 18.59 16.17 16.33
CA VAL A 524 17.87 16.85 15.24
C VAL A 524 16.50 16.24 15.07
N ALA A 525 15.46 17.07 14.95
CA ALA A 525 14.13 16.65 14.57
C ALA A 525 13.86 17.00 13.09
N LEU A 526 12.99 16.23 12.45
CA LEU A 526 12.48 16.50 11.10
C LEU A 526 10.96 16.66 11.14
N VAL A 527 10.44 17.72 10.50
CA VAL A 527 9.02 17.98 10.30
C VAL A 527 8.76 18.13 8.82
N THR A 528 7.78 17.39 8.25
CA THR A 528 7.53 17.41 6.82
C THR A 528 6.07 17.10 6.46
N ASP A 529 5.58 17.65 5.35
CA ASP A 529 4.32 17.28 4.72
C ASP A 529 4.41 16.02 3.85
N ALA A 530 5.61 15.46 3.66
CA ALA A 530 5.83 14.16 3.04
C ALA A 530 5.36 12.99 3.93
N ARG A 531 5.31 11.79 3.37
CA ARG A 531 5.35 10.54 4.13
C ARG A 531 6.81 10.14 4.39
N PHE A 532 7.02 9.23 5.33
CA PHE A 532 8.35 8.69 5.62
C PHE A 532 8.35 7.16 5.65
N SER A 533 9.51 6.57 5.38
CA SER A 533 9.66 5.12 5.28
C SER A 533 9.35 4.39 6.58
N GLY A 534 8.86 3.17 6.47
CA GLY A 534 8.68 2.25 7.60
C GLY A 534 9.95 2.03 8.41
N VAL A 535 11.12 2.18 7.82
CA VAL A 535 12.45 2.03 8.48
C VAL A 535 13.08 3.35 8.90
N SER A 536 12.41 4.50 8.69
CA SER A 536 12.88 5.80 9.19
C SER A 536 13.01 5.80 10.72
N THR A 537 14.06 6.44 11.23
CA THR A 537 14.40 6.52 12.64
C THR A 537 14.52 7.97 13.10
N GLY A 538 14.58 8.18 14.42
CA GLY A 538 14.67 9.50 15.03
C GLY A 538 13.32 10.21 15.15
N ALA A 539 13.35 11.48 15.55
CA ALA A 539 12.17 12.34 15.70
C ALA A 539 11.73 12.87 14.32
N CYS A 540 11.14 11.99 13.49
CA CYS A 540 10.62 12.33 12.17
C CYS A 540 9.10 12.43 12.23
N ILE A 541 8.57 13.65 12.09
CA ILE A 541 7.15 13.97 12.03
C ILE A 541 6.78 14.18 10.56
N GLY A 542 5.91 13.34 10.03
CA GLY A 542 5.42 13.42 8.65
C GLY A 542 3.91 13.56 8.55
N HIS A 543 3.39 13.51 7.33
CA HIS A 543 1.97 13.69 7.03
C HIS A 543 1.38 14.96 7.63
N VAL A 544 2.20 16.02 7.76
CA VAL A 544 1.75 17.30 8.31
C VAL A 544 0.62 17.83 7.43
N GLY A 545 -0.53 18.03 8.05
CA GLY A 545 -1.73 18.52 7.37
C GLY A 545 -2.26 19.83 7.96
N PRO A 546 -2.76 20.74 7.08
CA PRO A 546 -2.69 20.71 5.61
C PRO A 546 -1.24 20.74 5.09
N GLU A 547 -0.98 20.12 3.92
CA GLU A 547 0.34 20.22 3.28
C GLU A 547 0.67 21.67 2.89
N ALA A 548 1.96 21.97 2.75
CA ALA A 548 2.42 23.33 2.47
C ALA A 548 1.76 23.97 1.24
N LEU A 549 1.67 23.23 0.13
CA LEU A 549 1.07 23.72 -1.12
C LEU A 549 -0.47 23.80 -1.10
N ALA A 550 -1.11 23.15 -0.13
CA ALA A 550 -2.54 23.33 0.14
C ALA A 550 -2.82 24.51 1.10
N GLY A 551 -1.84 25.34 1.37
CA GLY A 551 -1.96 26.50 2.27
C GLY A 551 -1.70 26.16 3.75
N GLY A 552 -1.15 25.00 4.05
CA GLY A 552 -0.82 24.60 5.41
C GLY A 552 0.16 25.56 6.11
N PRO A 553 0.02 25.77 7.43
CA PRO A 553 0.87 26.70 8.19
C PRO A 553 2.37 26.38 8.10
N ILE A 554 2.74 25.11 7.89
CA ILE A 554 4.13 24.68 7.71
C ILE A 554 4.81 25.42 6.54
N ALA A 555 4.06 25.85 5.52
CA ALA A 555 4.52 26.65 4.39
C ALA A 555 5.13 28.00 4.80
N LYS A 556 4.80 28.47 5.99
CA LYS A 556 5.11 29.84 6.46
C LYS A 556 6.25 29.90 7.44
N VAL A 557 6.85 28.75 7.75
CA VAL A 557 8.06 28.65 8.59
C VAL A 557 9.26 29.28 7.87
N ARG A 558 10.12 29.94 8.63
CA ARG A 558 11.37 30.56 8.15
C ARG A 558 12.58 30.02 8.90
N ASP A 559 13.74 30.07 8.26
CA ASP A 559 15.01 29.79 8.94
C ASP A 559 15.17 30.65 10.20
N GLY A 560 15.55 30.01 11.29
CA GLY A 560 15.73 30.67 12.60
C GLY A 560 14.44 30.83 13.41
N ASP A 561 13.27 30.55 12.89
CA ASP A 561 12.05 30.41 13.71
C ASP A 561 12.25 29.30 14.76
N THR A 562 11.72 29.47 15.97
CA THR A 562 11.82 28.42 16.99
C THR A 562 10.58 27.53 16.95
N ILE A 563 10.83 26.24 16.73
CA ILE A 563 9.79 25.21 16.76
C ILE A 563 9.91 24.43 18.07
N GLU A 564 8.76 24.18 18.70
CA GLU A 564 8.62 23.30 19.84
C GLU A 564 7.89 22.02 19.41
N ILE A 565 8.47 20.87 19.77
CA ILE A 565 7.94 19.56 19.54
C ILE A 565 7.87 18.84 20.87
N VAL A 566 6.68 18.36 21.23
CA VAL A 566 6.48 17.52 22.40
C VAL A 566 5.79 16.24 21.97
N VAL A 567 6.34 15.09 22.37
CA VAL A 567 5.75 13.77 22.11
C VAL A 567 5.79 12.95 23.40
N ASP A 568 4.65 12.80 24.03
CA ASP A 568 4.45 11.87 25.14
C ASP A 568 4.32 10.45 24.56
N ARG A 569 5.34 9.63 24.75
CA ARG A 569 5.42 8.27 24.21
C ARG A 569 4.53 7.28 24.96
N VAL A 570 4.08 7.64 26.15
CA VAL A 570 3.23 6.80 27.00
C VAL A 570 1.75 7.10 26.75
N ARG A 571 1.39 8.39 26.76
CA ARG A 571 0.00 8.82 26.50
C ARG A 571 -0.33 8.95 25.03
N LEU A 572 0.67 8.91 24.15
CA LEU A 572 0.56 9.06 22.69
C LEU A 572 -0.09 10.39 22.27
N VAL A 573 0.22 11.45 22.99
CA VAL A 573 -0.20 12.82 22.68
C VAL A 573 1.02 13.67 22.40
N GLY A 574 0.84 14.73 21.61
CA GLY A 574 1.95 15.63 21.29
C GLY A 574 1.51 16.85 20.53
N HIS A 575 2.45 17.78 20.36
CA HIS A 575 2.24 18.97 19.55
C HIS A 575 3.51 19.37 18.78
N VAL A 576 3.28 20.13 17.69
CA VAL A 576 4.32 20.77 16.88
C VAL A 576 3.91 22.22 16.67
N GLU A 577 4.66 23.13 17.27
CA GLU A 577 4.27 24.53 17.32
C GLU A 577 5.43 25.50 16.99
N LEU A 578 5.09 26.57 16.28
CA LEU A 578 5.89 27.77 16.22
C LEU A 578 5.73 28.51 17.56
N VAL A 579 6.84 28.75 18.28
CA VAL A 579 6.82 29.36 19.63
C VAL A 579 7.67 30.61 19.74
N ALA A 580 8.50 30.91 18.74
CA ALA A 580 9.24 32.18 18.67
C ALA A 580 9.67 32.46 17.22
N THR A 581 9.90 33.71 16.92
CA THR A 581 10.53 34.17 15.67
C THR A 581 11.72 35.05 15.95
N ALA A 582 12.59 35.23 14.98
CA ALA A 582 13.74 36.14 15.10
C ALA A 582 13.31 37.61 15.26
N ALA A 583 12.14 37.98 14.71
CA ALA A 583 11.63 39.35 14.73
C ALA A 583 10.87 39.69 16.04
N GLU A 584 9.98 38.79 16.47
CA GLU A 584 9.07 39.06 17.60
C GLU A 584 9.53 38.40 18.92
N GLY A 585 10.54 37.53 18.87
CA GLY A 585 10.96 36.74 20.03
C GLY A 585 9.95 35.67 20.42
N ARG A 586 9.74 35.45 21.71
CA ARG A 586 8.80 34.42 22.20
C ARG A 586 7.35 34.82 21.95
N LEU A 587 6.57 33.85 21.44
CA LEU A 587 5.17 34.03 21.11
C LEU A 587 4.30 33.18 22.06
N ASP A 588 3.12 33.68 22.41
CA ASP A 588 2.02 32.86 22.91
C ASP A 588 1.24 32.27 21.74
N ALA A 589 0.27 31.42 22.04
CA ALA A 589 -0.51 30.71 21.00
C ALA A 589 -1.25 31.67 20.06
N ALA A 590 -1.79 32.79 20.59
CA ALA A 590 -2.53 33.78 19.78
C ALA A 590 -1.58 34.58 18.87
N ALA A 591 -0.43 35.00 19.39
CA ALA A 591 0.59 35.68 18.62
C ALA A 591 1.19 34.79 17.54
N ALA A 592 1.45 33.53 17.84
CA ALA A 592 1.94 32.55 16.84
C ALA A 592 0.93 32.33 15.71
N ALA A 593 -0.35 32.21 16.05
CA ALA A 593 -1.43 32.10 15.05
C ALA A 593 -1.52 33.36 14.17
N ALA A 594 -1.41 34.55 14.76
CA ALA A 594 -1.42 35.83 14.02
C ALA A 594 -0.20 35.92 13.06
N VAL A 595 0.99 35.56 13.52
CA VAL A 595 2.20 35.52 12.68
C VAL A 595 2.01 34.56 11.50
N LEU A 596 1.56 33.35 11.76
CA LEU A 596 1.29 32.36 10.70
C LEU A 596 0.17 32.79 9.75
N ALA A 597 -0.85 33.50 10.24
CA ALA A 597 -1.89 34.07 9.38
C ALA A 597 -1.34 35.17 8.46
N ALA A 598 -0.52 36.06 8.99
CA ALA A 598 -0.01 37.24 8.27
C ALA A 598 1.11 36.93 7.27
N ARG A 599 1.90 35.87 7.49
CA ARG A 599 3.03 35.54 6.63
C ARG A 599 2.59 34.94 5.30
N GLU A 600 3.25 35.39 4.23
CA GLU A 600 3.18 34.73 2.92
C GLU A 600 3.86 33.34 2.97
N PRO A 601 3.51 32.41 2.10
CA PRO A 601 4.22 31.15 1.96
C PRO A 601 5.73 31.33 1.75
N HIS A 602 6.52 30.31 2.03
CA HIS A 602 7.97 30.35 1.83
C HIS A 602 8.30 30.65 0.37
N PRO A 603 9.21 31.61 0.06
CA PRO A 603 9.44 32.09 -1.31
C PRO A 603 9.94 31.02 -2.29
N ARG A 604 10.56 29.94 -1.78
CA ARG A 604 10.99 28.80 -2.59
C ARG A 604 9.95 27.68 -2.68
N LEU A 605 8.78 27.85 -2.05
CA LEU A 605 7.73 26.83 -2.08
C LEU A 605 7.12 26.74 -3.48
N ALA A 606 7.29 25.63 -4.13
CA ALA A 606 6.71 25.30 -5.43
C ALA A 606 6.63 23.78 -5.58
N PRO A 607 5.78 23.27 -6.48
CA PRO A 607 5.87 21.88 -6.90
C PRO A 607 7.26 21.56 -7.46
N ASP A 608 7.71 20.33 -7.28
CA ASP A 608 8.99 19.90 -7.83
C ASP A 608 9.00 20.10 -9.35
N PRO A 609 10.04 20.73 -9.93
CA PRO A 609 10.07 21.02 -11.37
C PRO A 609 10.09 19.75 -12.23
N LYS A 610 10.42 18.60 -11.67
CA LYS A 610 10.46 17.32 -12.36
C LYS A 610 9.19 16.49 -12.19
N ILE A 611 8.18 16.98 -11.44
CA ILE A 611 6.94 16.24 -11.24
C ILE A 611 6.25 16.00 -12.60
N PRO A 612 5.93 14.74 -12.96
CA PRO A 612 5.25 14.42 -14.21
C PRO A 612 3.88 15.10 -14.34
N ALA A 613 3.43 15.34 -15.56
CA ALA A 613 2.17 16.02 -15.81
C ALA A 613 0.94 15.23 -15.30
N ASP A 614 0.98 13.92 -15.43
CA ASP A 614 -0.03 12.99 -14.91
C ASP A 614 -0.02 12.92 -13.39
N THR A 615 1.14 12.95 -12.75
CA THR A 615 1.25 13.08 -11.29
C THR A 615 0.70 14.42 -10.79
N ARG A 616 0.93 15.53 -11.53
CA ARG A 616 0.29 16.82 -11.22
C ARG A 616 -1.23 16.78 -11.36
N LEU A 617 -1.73 16.06 -12.36
CA LEU A 617 -3.18 15.84 -12.51
C LEU A 617 -3.73 15.05 -11.34
N TRP A 618 -3.08 13.95 -10.98
CA TRP A 618 -3.43 13.17 -9.80
C TRP A 618 -3.45 14.03 -8.54
N ALA A 619 -2.41 14.84 -8.33
CA ALA A 619 -2.27 15.74 -7.18
C ALA A 619 -3.45 16.71 -7.05
N ALA A 620 -3.87 17.32 -8.15
CA ALA A 620 -5.02 18.22 -8.17
C ALA A 620 -6.34 17.49 -7.87
N LEU A 621 -6.54 16.29 -8.43
CA LEU A 621 -7.77 15.52 -8.25
C LEU A 621 -7.89 14.96 -6.82
N GLN A 622 -6.82 14.45 -6.24
CA GLN A 622 -6.84 13.91 -4.88
C GLN A 622 -7.03 15.02 -3.82
N GLN A 623 -6.58 16.25 -4.10
CA GLN A 623 -6.79 17.37 -3.18
C GLN A 623 -8.28 17.67 -2.98
N VAL A 624 -9.08 17.56 -4.04
CA VAL A 624 -10.55 17.67 -3.96
C VAL A 624 -11.14 16.54 -3.11
N GLY A 625 -10.50 15.37 -3.09
CA GLY A 625 -10.90 14.19 -2.31
C GLY A 625 -10.56 14.24 -0.82
N GLY A 626 -9.95 15.34 -0.33
CA GLY A 626 -9.59 15.52 1.09
C GLY A 626 -8.09 15.38 1.40
N GLY A 627 -7.23 15.34 0.38
CA GLY A 627 -5.77 15.35 0.55
C GLY A 627 -5.23 14.18 1.38
N THR A 628 -4.17 14.44 2.12
CA THR A 628 -3.43 13.44 2.91
C THR A 628 -4.34 12.63 3.84
N TRP A 629 -5.08 13.29 4.72
CA TRP A 629 -5.91 12.63 5.72
C TRP A 629 -7.21 12.05 5.14
N GLY A 630 -7.60 12.47 3.93
CA GLY A 630 -8.66 11.83 3.13
C GLY A 630 -8.21 10.55 2.42
N GLY A 631 -6.93 10.17 2.52
CA GLY A 631 -6.34 8.99 1.88
C GLY A 631 -5.85 9.23 0.47
N CYS A 632 -5.73 10.47 0.00
CA CYS A 632 -5.31 10.85 -1.34
C CYS A 632 -6.11 10.13 -2.43
N VAL A 633 -7.44 10.20 -2.39
CA VAL A 633 -8.34 9.46 -3.29
C VAL A 633 -8.93 10.34 -4.39
N TYR A 634 -9.43 9.71 -5.45
CA TYR A 634 -10.34 10.34 -6.40
C TYR A 634 -11.77 10.27 -5.86
N ASP A 635 -12.23 11.35 -5.25
CA ASP A 635 -13.64 11.51 -4.90
C ASP A 635 -14.38 12.03 -6.15
N VAL A 636 -14.99 11.11 -6.89
CA VAL A 636 -15.56 11.39 -8.20
C VAL A 636 -16.65 12.46 -8.11
N GLU A 637 -17.54 12.37 -7.11
CA GLU A 637 -18.66 13.32 -6.95
C GLU A 637 -18.14 14.73 -6.62
N ALA A 638 -17.15 14.83 -5.72
CA ALA A 638 -16.53 16.09 -5.37
C ALA A 638 -15.78 16.70 -6.57
N ILE A 639 -15.06 15.88 -7.34
CA ILE A 639 -14.33 16.30 -8.54
C ILE A 639 -15.30 16.81 -9.60
N LEU A 640 -16.36 16.07 -9.92
CA LEU A 640 -17.36 16.48 -10.91
C LEU A 640 -18.04 17.79 -10.51
N LYS A 641 -18.41 17.95 -9.25
CA LYS A 641 -18.99 19.18 -8.70
C LYS A 641 -18.04 20.38 -8.84
N THR A 642 -16.74 20.17 -8.55
CA THR A 642 -15.72 21.22 -8.68
C THR A 642 -15.52 21.64 -10.13
N LEU A 643 -15.45 20.68 -11.06
CA LEU A 643 -15.35 20.95 -12.50
C LEU A 643 -16.57 21.70 -13.04
N GLU A 644 -17.77 21.34 -12.60
CA GLU A 644 -19.01 22.02 -12.98
C GLU A 644 -19.04 23.47 -12.45
N ALA A 645 -18.64 23.67 -11.19
CA ALA A 645 -18.54 25.01 -10.61
C ALA A 645 -17.53 25.89 -11.36
N GLY A 646 -16.35 25.33 -11.67
CA GLY A 646 -15.33 26.01 -12.47
C GLY A 646 -15.83 26.38 -13.87
N ARG A 647 -16.54 25.48 -14.55
CA ARG A 647 -17.15 25.74 -15.86
C ARG A 647 -18.16 26.90 -15.79
N LYS A 648 -19.01 26.93 -14.78
CA LYS A 648 -19.97 28.02 -14.56
C LYS A 648 -19.26 29.37 -14.30
N ALA A 649 -18.23 29.38 -13.46
CA ALA A 649 -17.43 30.57 -13.14
C ALA A 649 -16.71 31.17 -14.38
N LEU A 650 -16.23 30.30 -15.27
CA LEU A 650 -15.56 30.74 -16.51
C LEU A 650 -16.53 31.18 -17.61
N GLY A 651 -17.84 31.27 -17.36
CA GLY A 651 -18.83 31.68 -18.36
C GLY A 651 -19.01 30.67 -19.52
N ALA A 652 -18.49 29.46 -19.40
CA ALA A 652 -18.65 28.39 -20.39
C ALA A 652 -20.07 27.77 -20.35
N GLY A 653 -21.05 28.50 -19.81
CA GLY A 653 -22.42 28.07 -19.57
C GLY A 653 -23.36 28.13 -20.76
N SER A 654 -22.90 28.29 -22.00
CA SER A 654 -23.74 28.09 -23.18
C SER A 654 -22.86 27.94 -24.42
N ARG A 655 -22.14 26.85 -24.54
CA ARG A 655 -21.95 26.32 -25.89
C ARG A 655 -23.23 25.54 -26.19
N GLU A 656 -24.13 26.17 -26.94
CA GLU A 656 -25.14 25.45 -27.70
C GLU A 656 -24.42 24.27 -28.38
N PRO A 657 -25.02 23.07 -28.42
CA PRO A 657 -24.47 22.01 -29.24
C PRO A 657 -24.36 22.61 -30.66
N VAL A 658 -23.16 22.56 -31.23
CA VAL A 658 -22.95 22.91 -32.62
C VAL A 658 -23.88 22.00 -33.42
N ALA A 659 -25.02 22.55 -33.81
CA ALA A 659 -25.94 21.93 -34.75
C ALA A 659 -25.20 21.86 -36.08
N GLY A 660 -24.55 20.75 -36.34
CA GLY A 660 -23.69 20.51 -37.50
C GLY A 660 -23.55 19.02 -37.78
N SER A 661 -24.54 18.23 -37.43
CA SER A 661 -24.75 16.95 -38.13
C SER A 661 -25.28 17.26 -39.51
N ARG A 662 -24.38 17.46 -40.47
CA ARG A 662 -24.74 17.25 -41.88
C ARG A 662 -25.29 15.84 -41.96
N GLU A 663 -26.59 15.72 -42.14
CA GLU A 663 -27.22 14.54 -42.71
C GLU A 663 -26.48 14.18 -43.99
N LEU A 664 -25.67 13.16 -43.96
CA LEU A 664 -25.25 12.48 -45.17
C LEU A 664 -26.50 11.80 -45.70
N GLY A 665 -27.17 12.51 -46.63
CA GLY A 665 -28.27 11.95 -47.38
C GLY A 665 -27.80 10.70 -48.11
N VAL A 666 -28.27 9.55 -47.63
CA VAL A 666 -28.20 8.30 -48.35
C VAL A 666 -29.21 8.41 -49.49
N GLY A 667 -28.70 8.84 -50.65
CA GLY A 667 -29.44 8.77 -51.89
C GLY A 667 -29.73 7.31 -52.22
N SER A 668 -30.98 6.91 -52.06
CA SER A 668 -31.54 5.69 -52.60
C SER A 668 -31.41 5.72 -54.15
N ARG A 669 -30.44 5.00 -54.68
CA ARG A 669 -30.42 4.63 -56.10
C ARG A 669 -31.18 3.34 -56.25
N GLU A 670 -32.38 3.41 -56.84
CA GLU A 670 -33.05 2.28 -57.40
C GLU A 670 -32.21 1.59 -58.50
N PRO A 671 -32.14 0.30 -58.60
CA PRO A 671 -31.49 -0.39 -59.71
C PRO A 671 -32.44 -0.41 -60.93
N GLY A 672 -32.08 0.40 -61.92
CA GLY A 672 -32.70 0.36 -63.23
C GLY A 672 -32.46 -1.00 -63.91
N ALA A 673 -33.56 -1.63 -64.31
CA ALA A 673 -33.57 -2.78 -65.18
C ALA A 673 -33.02 -2.42 -66.56
N GLY A 674 -31.98 -3.14 -67.03
CA GLY A 674 -31.40 -2.99 -68.35
C GLY A 674 -30.81 -4.27 -68.85
N SER A 675 -31.58 -4.97 -69.72
CA SER A 675 -31.27 -6.15 -70.48
C SER A 675 -30.01 -6.00 -71.37
N ARG A 676 -29.06 -6.96 -71.27
CA ARG A 676 -28.52 -7.86 -72.32
C ARG A 676 -27.43 -8.74 -71.78
#